data_6356e532dbdd8462112e815be056e9fa
#
_entry.id   6356e532dbdd8462112e815be056e9fa
#
_cell.length_a   1.000
_cell.length_b   1.000
_cell.length_c   1.000
_cell.angle_alpha   90.00
_cell.angle_beta   90.00
_cell.angle_gamma   90.00
#
_symmetry.space_group_name_H-M   'P 1'
#
loop_
_entity.id
_entity.type
_entity.pdbx_description
1 polymer ?
#
loop_
_entity_poly.entity_id
_entity_poly.type
_entity_poly.pdbx_seq_one_letter_code
_entity_poly.pdbx_strand_id
1 'polypeptide(L)'
;MLQLLSLGFTLAVLLANVWGMTLATGLFWRRRWLALNAAPWLVTTAFFAIECHVGLGTLRGLCALATLVSVTLIGFSAGAAPPRWLSGVWRERVDAWRSEFNPRRLAGCGAVFVTAFAYAFAWRYVYPDIHAWIEKIPDFAYVAGHASGERIPVPDVWLAPFVSAHYYSFQHYAAALAGRLLGVAPGVAYNLGFSLLVGWIGAGFGAVLVQVTRSSWIRGVVWSALLVGGSGVTLLAPWVRSGVLPWEGTFLFGKVTMDKEPLGPALEAYASGFKRMNLPYEPLAYSIYLGDYHAPMASYALMGLAAAAALAWQDSRRRRDAALVGATLTWTVLANLWSLPLHGMAVVLWCLWHRRSFRQLLPGLLAGAAVVWALTWGYLSAFTAETVRQGVRFDWVPADERTPPLFLLIALGPTLALALAAVLARDGFVRRLALIALGFLLVSEVIYVDDSYSGLENRFNTTLKWWPWIGTATLLLLGPRALSTQGRVGSRFAAWLAVLIPCTYLGVLVENWGWGDRQSVGHLEGHRFITKLPGPGLLLTRLEREPRGVAIEDPRDGGTEGLASLPLYAGHRLWLGWDGYESLWRGFPEDVGARRRRLVAFFDGALPEPSAWLEAEGIDYVLFYRPTDTPERWHALNASIQRSHVWCEILILENRPVGYWKRRPAVLGAGR
;
A
#
# COMPACT_ATOMS: atom_id res chain seq x y z
N MET A 1 -9.06 -28.54 9.47
CA MET A 1 -8.07 -28.65 10.55
C MET A 1 -6.63 -28.42 10.07
N LEU A 2 -6.12 -29.17 9.06
CA LEU A 2 -4.74 -29.00 8.53
C LEU A 2 -4.46 -27.57 8.02
N GLN A 3 -5.38 -26.93 7.29
CA GLN A 3 -5.21 -25.54 6.82
C GLN A 3 -5.10 -24.54 7.97
N LEU A 4 -5.90 -24.70 9.04
CA LEU A 4 -5.80 -23.83 10.22
C LEU A 4 -4.49 -24.03 10.99
N LEU A 5 -4.00 -25.27 11.08
CA LEU A 5 -2.69 -25.56 11.69
C LEU A 5 -1.55 -24.97 10.86
N SER A 6 -1.61 -25.10 9.53
CA SER A 6 -0.61 -24.49 8.63
C SER A 6 -0.61 -22.97 8.72
N LEU A 7 -1.79 -22.35 8.76
CA LEU A 7 -1.92 -20.89 8.94
C LEU A 7 -1.36 -20.46 10.30
N GLY A 8 -1.73 -21.18 11.38
CA GLY A 8 -1.23 -20.91 12.73
C GLY A 8 0.31 -21.01 12.82
N PHE A 9 0.88 -22.02 12.18
CA PHE A 9 2.35 -22.18 12.11
C PHE A 9 2.98 -21.02 11.31
N THR A 10 2.44 -20.68 10.16
CA THR A 10 2.93 -19.55 9.32
C THR A 10 2.91 -18.25 10.12
N LEU A 11 1.83 -17.95 10.83
CA LEU A 11 1.72 -16.77 11.68
C LEU A 11 2.72 -16.78 12.85
N ALA A 12 2.95 -17.93 13.48
CA ALA A 12 3.94 -18.08 14.55
C ALA A 12 5.36 -17.80 14.05
N VAL A 13 5.75 -18.37 12.90
CA VAL A 13 7.03 -18.11 12.23
C VAL A 13 7.17 -16.63 11.87
N LEU A 14 6.13 -16.04 11.30
CA LEU A 14 6.10 -14.62 10.93
C LEU A 14 6.33 -13.72 12.15
N LEU A 15 5.56 -13.92 13.22
CA LEU A 15 5.67 -13.12 14.44
C LEU A 15 7.04 -13.32 15.13
N ALA A 16 7.56 -14.53 15.16
CA ALA A 16 8.90 -14.78 15.68
C ALA A 16 9.97 -13.99 14.91
N ASN A 17 9.86 -13.93 13.57
CA ASN A 17 10.79 -13.16 12.75
C ASN A 17 10.62 -11.64 12.94
N VAL A 18 9.39 -11.12 13.07
CA VAL A 18 9.17 -9.70 13.42
C VAL A 18 9.83 -9.34 14.74
N TRP A 19 9.72 -10.21 15.74
CA TRP A 19 10.39 -10.05 17.04
C TRP A 19 11.90 -10.12 16.91
N GLY A 20 12.42 -11.10 16.19
CA GLY A 20 13.86 -11.25 15.95
C GLY A 20 14.47 -10.03 15.27
N MET A 21 13.83 -9.52 14.21
CA MET A 21 14.25 -8.29 13.55
C MET A 21 14.24 -7.08 14.51
N THR A 22 13.20 -6.97 15.35
CA THR A 22 13.10 -5.91 16.35
C THR A 22 14.26 -5.97 17.34
N LEU A 23 14.57 -7.16 17.82
CA LEU A 23 15.68 -7.40 18.75
C LEU A 23 17.04 -7.09 18.12
N ALA A 24 17.27 -7.56 16.90
CA ALA A 24 18.50 -7.25 16.14
C ALA A 24 18.65 -5.74 15.89
N THR A 25 17.58 -5.05 15.48
CA THR A 25 17.57 -3.60 15.30
C THR A 25 17.81 -2.85 16.60
N GLY A 26 17.41 -3.43 17.71
CA GLY A 26 17.65 -2.92 19.07
C GLY A 26 19.14 -2.77 19.44
N LEU A 27 20.05 -3.48 18.79
CA LEU A 27 21.49 -3.27 18.94
C LEU A 27 21.93 -1.86 18.50
N PHE A 28 21.23 -1.29 17.52
CA PHE A 28 21.49 0.05 17.00
C PHE A 28 20.63 1.11 17.70
N TRP A 29 19.34 0.83 17.91
CA TRP A 29 18.38 1.73 18.58
C TRP A 29 17.90 1.14 19.88
N ARG A 30 18.42 1.67 21.00
CA ARG A 30 18.01 1.20 22.34
C ARG A 30 16.54 1.48 22.69
N ARG A 31 15.84 2.29 21.90
CA ARG A 31 14.40 2.56 22.07
C ARG A 31 13.60 1.49 21.31
N ARG A 32 12.99 0.54 22.06
CA ARG A 32 12.24 -0.59 21.50
C ARG A 32 11.16 -0.21 20.47
N TRP A 33 10.47 0.93 20.66
CA TRP A 33 9.50 1.43 19.70
C TRP A 33 10.14 1.83 18.36
N LEU A 34 11.30 2.46 18.41
CA LEU A 34 12.02 2.78 17.18
C LEU A 34 12.57 1.53 16.50
N ALA A 35 13.09 0.59 17.27
CA ALA A 35 13.60 -0.67 16.75
C ALA A 35 12.50 -1.47 16.02
N LEU A 36 11.32 -1.60 16.64
CA LEU A 36 10.16 -2.27 16.03
C LEU A 36 9.76 -1.61 14.70
N ASN A 37 9.67 -0.29 14.65
CA ASN A 37 9.20 0.43 13.47
C ASN A 37 10.28 0.58 12.38
N ALA A 38 11.57 0.62 12.72
CA ALA A 38 12.66 0.72 11.75
C ALA A 38 13.03 -0.63 11.13
N ALA A 39 12.86 -1.73 11.88
CA ALA A 39 13.29 -3.07 11.47
C ALA A 39 12.80 -3.49 10.07
N PRO A 40 11.51 -3.39 9.72
CA PRO A 40 11.03 -3.83 8.43
C PRO A 40 11.64 -3.04 7.27
N TRP A 41 11.77 -1.72 7.43
CA TRP A 41 12.34 -0.83 6.40
C TRP A 41 13.81 -1.14 6.14
N LEU A 42 14.59 -1.38 7.20
CA LEU A 42 16.02 -1.71 7.11
C LEU A 42 16.22 -3.09 6.45
N VAL A 43 15.48 -4.10 6.90
CA VAL A 43 15.58 -5.45 6.34
C VAL A 43 15.15 -5.46 4.89
N THR A 44 14.01 -4.85 4.57
CA THR A 44 13.53 -4.72 3.19
C THR A 44 14.55 -4.00 2.32
N THR A 45 15.14 -2.89 2.80
CA THR A 45 16.17 -2.15 2.07
C THR A 45 17.41 -3.00 1.79
N ALA A 46 17.85 -3.81 2.76
CA ALA A 46 19.02 -4.68 2.57
C ALA A 46 18.79 -5.72 1.46
N PHE A 47 17.64 -6.41 1.47
CA PHE A 47 17.29 -7.35 0.41
C PHE A 47 17.07 -6.66 -0.93
N PHE A 48 16.37 -5.54 -0.95
CA PHE A 48 16.13 -4.74 -2.14
C PHE A 48 17.45 -4.29 -2.80
N ALA A 49 18.40 -3.81 -2.00
CA ALA A 49 19.71 -3.42 -2.46
C ALA A 49 20.49 -4.59 -3.10
N ILE A 50 20.43 -5.78 -2.49
CA ILE A 50 21.08 -6.97 -3.07
C ILE A 50 20.38 -7.33 -4.39
N GLU A 51 19.07 -7.31 -4.44
CA GLU A 51 18.30 -7.66 -5.64
C GLU A 51 18.39 -6.63 -6.77
N CYS A 52 18.81 -5.39 -6.50
CA CYS A 52 19.21 -4.46 -7.56
C CYS A 52 20.45 -4.96 -8.37
N HIS A 53 21.19 -5.92 -7.84
CA HIS A 53 22.40 -6.48 -8.48
C HIS A 53 22.21 -7.92 -8.91
N VAL A 54 21.53 -8.76 -8.12
CA VAL A 54 21.36 -10.20 -8.36
C VAL A 54 20.01 -10.68 -7.87
N GLY A 55 19.30 -11.46 -8.71
CA GLY A 55 18.06 -12.10 -8.28
C GLY A 55 18.33 -13.17 -7.21
N LEU A 56 17.51 -13.20 -6.16
CA LEU A 56 17.66 -14.15 -5.05
C LEU A 56 16.71 -15.38 -5.16
N GLY A 57 15.75 -15.34 -6.08
CA GLY A 57 14.79 -16.43 -6.28
C GLY A 57 13.99 -16.77 -5.01
N THR A 58 13.87 -18.05 -4.69
CA THR A 58 13.15 -18.52 -3.50
C THR A 58 14.02 -18.40 -2.25
N LEU A 59 13.41 -17.97 -1.12
CA LEU A 59 14.10 -17.68 0.14
C LEU A 59 13.72 -18.62 1.30
N ARG A 60 13.07 -19.76 1.01
CA ARG A 60 12.57 -20.68 2.04
C ARG A 60 13.64 -21.17 3.01
N GLY A 61 14.83 -21.52 2.51
CA GLY A 61 15.95 -21.94 3.36
C GLY A 61 16.44 -20.82 4.30
N LEU A 62 16.43 -19.58 3.81
CA LEU A 62 16.81 -18.41 4.59
C LEU A 62 15.77 -18.10 5.70
N CYS A 63 14.49 -18.42 5.48
CA CYS A 63 13.45 -18.29 6.50
C CYS A 63 13.74 -19.17 7.72
N ALA A 64 14.14 -20.41 7.52
CA ALA A 64 14.50 -21.31 8.61
C ALA A 64 15.67 -20.75 9.43
N LEU A 65 16.71 -20.27 8.77
CA LEU A 65 17.86 -19.61 9.43
C LEU A 65 17.43 -18.34 10.18
N ALA A 66 16.64 -17.47 9.54
CA ALA A 66 16.14 -16.25 10.17
C ALA A 66 15.28 -16.57 11.40
N THR A 67 14.45 -17.61 11.33
CA THR A 67 13.63 -18.05 12.46
C THR A 67 14.50 -18.58 13.60
N LEU A 68 15.52 -19.38 13.29
CA LEU A 68 16.47 -19.87 14.30
C LEU A 68 17.18 -18.72 15.01
N VAL A 69 17.70 -17.74 14.23
CA VAL A 69 18.33 -16.53 14.80
C VAL A 69 17.32 -15.75 15.64
N SER A 70 16.09 -15.60 15.18
CA SER A 70 15.03 -14.88 15.91
C SER A 70 14.70 -15.54 17.24
N VAL A 71 14.51 -16.88 17.25
CA VAL A 71 14.25 -17.64 18.48
C VAL A 71 15.43 -17.54 19.44
N THR A 72 16.66 -17.61 18.92
CA THR A 72 17.88 -17.42 19.71
C THR A 72 17.93 -16.04 20.38
N LEU A 73 17.66 -14.97 19.61
CA LEU A 73 17.61 -13.60 20.16
C LEU A 73 16.48 -13.44 21.20
N ILE A 74 15.33 -14.07 20.98
CA ILE A 74 14.23 -14.09 21.94
C ILE A 74 14.68 -14.78 23.23
N GLY A 75 15.34 -15.96 23.13
CA GLY A 75 15.89 -16.69 24.28
C GLY A 75 16.92 -15.86 25.04
N PHE A 76 17.83 -15.17 24.32
CA PHE A 76 18.78 -14.26 24.96
C PHE A 76 18.10 -13.08 25.66
N SER A 77 17.09 -12.49 25.08
CA SER A 77 16.35 -11.38 25.71
C SER A 77 15.58 -11.84 26.95
N ALA A 78 15.16 -13.12 26.99
CA ALA A 78 14.45 -13.73 28.10
C ALA A 78 15.35 -14.18 29.28
N GLY A 79 16.67 -14.11 29.14
CA GLY A 79 17.60 -14.39 30.24
C GLY A 79 18.59 -15.55 30.03
N ALA A 80 18.61 -16.14 28.81
CA ALA A 80 19.65 -17.15 28.48
C ALA A 80 21.05 -16.56 28.66
N ALA A 81 21.97 -17.29 29.25
CA ALA A 81 23.31 -16.78 29.56
C ALA A 81 24.07 -16.36 28.29
N PRO A 82 24.77 -15.20 28.28
CA PRO A 82 25.60 -14.84 27.18
C PRO A 82 26.74 -15.83 27.01
N PRO A 83 27.20 -16.06 25.76
CA PRO A 83 28.33 -16.96 25.55
C PRO A 83 29.55 -16.54 26.38
N ARG A 84 30.23 -17.54 26.99
CA ARG A 84 31.38 -17.32 27.90
C ARG A 84 32.55 -16.59 27.22
N TRP A 85 32.66 -16.66 25.88
CA TRP A 85 33.72 -16.01 25.09
C TRP A 85 33.55 -14.50 24.89
N LEU A 86 32.38 -13.92 25.27
CA LEU A 86 32.20 -12.48 25.19
C LEU A 86 33.05 -11.72 26.20
N SER A 87 33.79 -10.73 25.74
CA SER A 87 34.60 -9.85 26.60
C SER A 87 33.70 -9.02 27.55
N GLY A 88 34.28 -8.49 28.64
CA GLY A 88 33.55 -7.69 29.62
C GLY A 88 32.74 -6.54 29.04
N VAL A 89 33.35 -5.78 28.10
CA VAL A 89 32.71 -4.63 27.39
C VAL A 89 31.49 -5.09 26.57
N TRP A 90 31.57 -6.24 25.93
CA TRP A 90 30.46 -6.79 25.18
C TRP A 90 29.36 -7.34 26.10
N ARG A 91 29.71 -7.90 27.27
CA ARG A 91 28.71 -8.31 28.26
C ARG A 91 27.90 -7.14 28.78
N GLU A 92 28.53 -6.04 29.16
CA GLU A 92 27.82 -4.84 29.58
C GLU A 92 26.85 -4.31 28.50
N ARG A 93 27.27 -4.34 27.23
CA ARG A 93 26.39 -3.96 26.11
C ARG A 93 25.20 -4.90 25.94
N VAL A 94 25.43 -6.22 26.06
CA VAL A 94 24.38 -7.23 25.99
C VAL A 94 23.44 -7.11 27.18
N ASP A 95 23.94 -6.83 28.37
CA ASP A 95 23.10 -6.64 29.56
C ASP A 95 22.27 -5.37 29.48
N ALA A 96 22.84 -4.27 29.00
CA ALA A 96 22.10 -3.04 28.73
C ALA A 96 21.03 -3.26 27.64
N TRP A 97 21.35 -3.99 26.55
CA TRP A 97 20.39 -4.37 25.53
C TRP A 97 19.28 -5.27 26.10
N ARG A 98 19.61 -6.29 26.91
CA ARG A 98 18.64 -7.17 27.57
C ARG A 98 17.68 -6.40 28.45
N SER A 99 18.18 -5.44 29.25
CA SER A 99 17.36 -4.65 30.14
C SER A 99 16.29 -3.86 29.39
N GLU A 100 16.60 -3.36 28.18
CA GLU A 100 15.69 -2.59 27.34
C GLU A 100 14.75 -3.49 26.52
N PHE A 101 15.27 -4.61 25.97
CA PHE A 101 14.54 -5.51 25.07
C PHE A 101 14.05 -6.80 25.77
N ASN A 102 13.91 -6.74 27.09
CA ASN A 102 13.25 -7.80 27.84
C ASN A 102 11.83 -8.06 27.29
N PRO A 103 11.38 -9.33 27.15
CA PRO A 103 10.05 -9.65 26.61
C PRO A 103 8.90 -8.95 27.33
N ARG A 104 8.99 -8.78 28.66
CA ARG A 104 7.97 -8.04 29.42
C ARG A 104 7.90 -6.57 29.04
N ARG A 105 9.03 -5.93 28.72
CA ARG A 105 9.08 -4.54 28.27
C ARG A 105 8.67 -4.38 26.81
N LEU A 106 8.90 -5.39 25.99
CA LEU A 106 8.45 -5.44 24.60
C LEU A 106 6.94 -5.70 24.49
N ALA A 107 6.34 -6.36 25.48
CA ALA A 107 4.93 -6.79 25.42
C ALA A 107 3.96 -5.66 25.07
N GLY A 108 4.16 -4.45 25.63
CA GLY A 108 3.30 -3.30 25.33
C GLY A 108 3.40 -2.83 23.88
N CYS A 109 4.63 -2.77 23.32
CA CYS A 109 4.84 -2.42 21.91
C CYS A 109 4.26 -3.49 21.01
N GLY A 110 4.50 -4.76 21.40
CA GLY A 110 4.02 -5.92 20.69
C GLY A 110 2.51 -6.03 20.69
N ALA A 111 1.87 -5.78 21.80
CA ALA A 111 0.41 -5.80 21.87
C ALA A 111 -0.22 -4.80 20.90
N VAL A 112 0.33 -3.58 20.81
CA VAL A 112 -0.16 -2.55 19.86
C VAL A 112 0.03 -3.02 18.41
N PHE A 113 1.21 -3.57 18.06
CA PHE A 113 1.47 -4.13 16.74
C PHE A 113 0.51 -5.28 16.42
N VAL A 114 0.42 -6.28 17.33
CA VAL A 114 -0.40 -7.48 17.13
C VAL A 114 -1.88 -7.12 17.02
N THR A 115 -2.37 -6.15 17.81
CA THR A 115 -3.78 -5.71 17.73
C THR A 115 -4.10 -5.06 16.37
N ALA A 116 -3.25 -4.17 15.88
CA ALA A 116 -3.45 -3.56 14.55
C ALA A 116 -3.30 -4.59 13.41
N PHE A 117 -2.31 -5.49 13.52
CA PHE A 117 -2.15 -6.61 12.60
C PHE A 117 -3.40 -7.51 12.58
N ALA A 118 -3.86 -7.95 13.75
CA ALA A 118 -5.01 -8.83 13.88
C ALA A 118 -6.30 -8.18 13.35
N TYR A 119 -6.48 -6.88 13.57
CA TYR A 119 -7.58 -6.11 13.01
C TYR A 119 -7.60 -6.16 11.48
N ALA A 120 -6.47 -5.84 10.84
CA ALA A 120 -6.38 -5.90 9.38
C ALA A 120 -6.45 -7.35 8.86
N PHE A 121 -5.79 -8.29 9.57
CA PHE A 121 -5.82 -9.71 9.23
C PHE A 121 -7.24 -10.26 9.25
N ALA A 122 -8.06 -9.88 10.25
CA ALA A 122 -9.44 -10.29 10.33
C ALA A 122 -10.24 -9.86 9.09
N TRP A 123 -10.06 -8.61 8.63
CA TRP A 123 -10.66 -8.14 7.38
C TRP A 123 -10.17 -8.95 6.17
N ARG A 124 -8.87 -9.26 6.07
CA ARG A 124 -8.31 -10.06 4.97
C ARG A 124 -8.77 -11.51 5.01
N TYR A 125 -8.99 -12.07 6.19
CA TYR A 125 -9.49 -13.42 6.36
C TYR A 125 -10.98 -13.56 5.99
N VAL A 126 -11.75 -12.49 6.12
CA VAL A 126 -13.16 -12.43 5.74
C VAL A 126 -13.35 -11.99 4.28
N TYR A 127 -12.50 -11.09 3.78
CA TYR A 127 -12.55 -10.54 2.43
C TYR A 127 -11.16 -10.65 1.75
N PRO A 128 -10.68 -11.88 1.47
CA PRO A 128 -9.34 -12.08 0.93
C PRO A 128 -9.21 -11.70 -0.54
N ASP A 129 -10.30 -11.59 -1.26
CA ASP A 129 -10.34 -11.54 -2.70
C ASP A 129 -9.64 -10.29 -3.26
N ILE A 130 -8.76 -10.54 -4.24
CA ILE A 130 -8.06 -9.54 -5.02
C ILE A 130 -8.75 -9.48 -6.38
N HIS A 131 -9.68 -8.56 -6.55
CA HIS A 131 -10.48 -8.42 -7.76
C HIS A 131 -10.45 -6.99 -8.31
N ALA A 132 -10.94 -6.79 -9.53
CA ALA A 132 -10.84 -5.53 -10.27
C ALA A 132 -11.68 -4.37 -9.71
N TRP A 133 -12.52 -4.62 -8.73
CA TRP A 133 -13.46 -3.65 -8.20
C TRP A 133 -12.79 -2.42 -7.57
N ILE A 134 -11.51 -2.57 -7.22
CA ILE A 134 -10.66 -1.53 -6.63
C ILE A 134 -9.25 -1.74 -7.20
N GLU A 135 -8.32 -0.83 -6.95
CA GLU A 135 -6.93 -0.90 -7.43
C GLU A 135 -6.11 -2.09 -6.88
N LYS A 136 -6.76 -3.17 -6.39
CA LYS A 136 -6.09 -4.34 -5.83
C LYS A 136 -5.32 -5.16 -6.86
N ILE A 137 -5.85 -5.29 -8.08
CA ILE A 137 -5.14 -6.05 -9.13
C ILE A 137 -3.85 -5.36 -9.54
N PRO A 138 -3.82 -4.03 -9.79
CA PRO A 138 -2.58 -3.31 -9.99
C PRO A 138 -1.55 -3.53 -8.90
N ASP A 139 -1.95 -3.38 -7.65
CA ASP A 139 -1.05 -3.60 -6.50
C ASP A 139 -0.59 -5.06 -6.41
N PHE A 140 -1.47 -6.00 -6.73
CA PHE A 140 -1.14 -7.41 -6.81
C PHE A 140 -0.13 -7.70 -7.92
N ALA A 141 -0.22 -7.02 -9.06
CA ALA A 141 0.73 -7.17 -10.17
C ALA A 141 2.17 -6.86 -9.71
N TYR A 142 2.37 -5.82 -8.88
CA TYR A 142 3.67 -5.54 -8.30
C TYR A 142 4.12 -6.62 -7.31
N VAL A 143 3.23 -7.11 -6.44
CA VAL A 143 3.55 -8.23 -5.53
C VAL A 143 3.93 -9.47 -6.33
N ALA A 144 3.17 -9.82 -7.37
CA ALA A 144 3.42 -10.98 -8.23
C ALA A 144 4.75 -10.85 -9.00
N GLY A 145 5.04 -9.66 -9.53
CA GLY A 145 6.30 -9.36 -10.19
C GLY A 145 7.50 -9.59 -9.27
N HIS A 146 7.49 -8.99 -8.08
CA HIS A 146 8.55 -9.17 -7.10
C HIS A 146 8.61 -10.58 -6.49
N ALA A 147 7.52 -11.34 -6.50
CA ALA A 147 7.51 -12.72 -6.02
C ALA A 147 8.34 -13.67 -6.89
N SER A 148 8.69 -13.27 -8.12
CA SER A 148 9.63 -14.01 -8.98
C SER A 148 11.03 -14.12 -8.36
N GLY A 149 11.45 -13.13 -7.58
CA GLY A 149 12.80 -13.03 -7.03
C GLY A 149 13.86 -12.73 -8.07
N GLU A 150 13.46 -12.17 -9.19
CA GLU A 150 14.36 -11.72 -10.25
C GLU A 150 15.05 -10.40 -9.86
N ARG A 151 16.07 -10.03 -10.62
CA ARG A 151 16.79 -8.77 -10.41
C ARG A 151 15.86 -7.57 -10.57
N ILE A 152 16.02 -6.57 -9.69
CA ILE A 152 15.27 -5.31 -9.71
C ILE A 152 15.96 -4.29 -10.66
N PRO A 153 15.21 -3.57 -11.53
CA PRO A 153 13.76 -3.65 -11.74
C PRO A 153 13.33 -5.00 -12.33
N VAL A 154 12.29 -5.58 -11.73
CA VAL A 154 11.77 -6.89 -12.18
C VAL A 154 11.09 -6.78 -13.55
N PRO A 155 11.01 -7.87 -14.32
CA PRO A 155 10.21 -7.91 -15.53
C PRO A 155 8.77 -7.47 -15.25
N ASP A 156 8.22 -6.65 -16.14
CA ASP A 156 6.85 -6.20 -16.01
C ASP A 156 5.89 -7.37 -16.28
N VAL A 157 4.95 -7.58 -15.36
CA VAL A 157 3.99 -8.67 -15.46
C VAL A 157 2.80 -8.32 -16.35
N TRP A 158 2.59 -7.03 -16.64
CA TRP A 158 1.48 -6.55 -17.47
C TRP A 158 1.90 -6.02 -18.83
N LEU A 159 3.18 -5.78 -19.04
CA LEU A 159 3.69 -5.26 -20.31
C LEU A 159 5.03 -5.90 -20.69
N ALA A 160 5.00 -7.20 -20.99
CA ALA A 160 6.20 -7.90 -21.46
C ALA A 160 6.64 -7.37 -22.84
N PRO A 161 7.95 -7.22 -23.12
CA PRO A 161 9.11 -7.64 -22.31
C PRO A 161 9.69 -6.54 -21.42
N PHE A 162 8.98 -5.45 -21.17
CA PHE A 162 9.47 -4.32 -20.38
C PHE A 162 9.77 -4.70 -18.92
N VAL A 163 10.42 -3.77 -18.21
CA VAL A 163 10.65 -3.86 -16.78
C VAL A 163 9.74 -2.93 -15.99
N SER A 164 9.39 -3.32 -14.77
CA SER A 164 8.55 -2.55 -13.88
C SER A 164 9.37 -1.52 -13.10
N ALA A 165 9.50 -0.30 -13.65
CA ALA A 165 10.20 0.82 -13.04
C ALA A 165 9.36 2.13 -13.03
N HIS A 166 8.10 2.06 -13.42
CA HIS A 166 7.24 3.22 -13.64
C HIS A 166 6.40 3.60 -12.41
N TYR A 167 6.46 2.81 -11.34
CA TYR A 167 5.65 3.01 -10.14
C TYR A 167 6.44 2.72 -8.86
N TYR A 168 6.11 3.38 -7.76
CA TYR A 168 6.70 3.15 -6.45
C TYR A 168 6.18 1.84 -5.84
N SER A 169 7.01 0.82 -5.79
CA SER A 169 6.58 -0.55 -5.43
C SER A 169 7.30 -1.16 -4.22
N PHE A 170 7.98 -0.33 -3.40
CA PHE A 170 8.80 -0.83 -2.28
C PHE A 170 7.99 -1.59 -1.22
N GLN A 171 6.77 -1.15 -0.91
CA GLN A 171 5.88 -1.87 0.00
C GLN A 171 5.41 -3.21 -0.59
N HIS A 172 5.15 -3.25 -1.90
CA HIS A 172 4.76 -4.48 -2.61
C HIS A 172 5.92 -5.48 -2.62
N TYR A 173 7.15 -4.98 -2.79
CA TYR A 173 8.36 -5.78 -2.62
C TYR A 173 8.46 -6.35 -1.20
N ALA A 174 8.16 -5.56 -0.16
CA ALA A 174 8.18 -6.06 1.23
C ALA A 174 7.19 -7.22 1.44
N ALA A 175 5.99 -7.13 0.85
CA ALA A 175 5.02 -8.23 0.89
C ALA A 175 5.52 -9.47 0.13
N ALA A 176 6.04 -9.28 -1.08
CA ALA A 176 6.61 -10.36 -1.88
C ALA A 176 7.81 -11.02 -1.18
N LEU A 177 8.69 -10.23 -0.55
CA LEU A 177 9.81 -10.73 0.25
C LEU A 177 9.33 -11.60 1.41
N ALA A 178 8.32 -11.15 2.16
CA ALA A 178 7.71 -11.94 3.23
C ALA A 178 7.10 -13.24 2.69
N GLY A 179 6.41 -13.18 1.55
CA GLY A 179 5.85 -14.35 0.87
C GLY A 179 6.91 -15.35 0.43
N ARG A 180 8.01 -14.89 -0.15
CA ARG A 180 9.15 -15.73 -0.59
C ARG A 180 9.87 -16.38 0.60
N LEU A 181 10.04 -15.64 1.70
CA LEU A 181 10.59 -16.19 2.94
C LEU A 181 9.68 -17.27 3.51
N LEU A 182 8.39 -17.04 3.60
CA LEU A 182 7.41 -17.99 4.12
C LEU A 182 7.08 -19.12 3.13
N GLY A 183 7.42 -18.97 1.86
CA GLY A 183 7.10 -19.91 0.79
C GLY A 183 5.61 -19.99 0.48
N VAL A 184 4.89 -18.89 0.61
CA VAL A 184 3.46 -18.78 0.30
C VAL A 184 3.21 -18.15 -1.07
N ALA A 185 2.03 -18.41 -1.64
CA ALA A 185 1.64 -17.84 -2.93
C ALA A 185 1.53 -16.30 -2.89
N PRO A 186 1.68 -15.61 -4.04
CA PRO A 186 1.62 -14.15 -4.10
C PRO A 186 0.34 -13.54 -3.55
N GLY A 187 -0.84 -14.18 -3.75
CA GLY A 187 -2.11 -13.70 -3.18
C GLY A 187 -2.14 -13.76 -1.65
N VAL A 188 -1.56 -14.83 -1.06
CA VAL A 188 -1.38 -14.93 0.40
C VAL A 188 -0.37 -13.88 0.88
N ALA A 189 0.72 -13.68 0.13
CA ALA A 189 1.74 -12.68 0.44
C ALA A 189 1.16 -11.26 0.44
N TYR A 190 0.29 -10.93 -0.50
CA TYR A 190 -0.45 -9.67 -0.57
C TYR A 190 -1.25 -9.42 0.72
N ASN A 191 -2.12 -10.36 1.10
CA ASN A 191 -3.01 -10.23 2.26
C ASN A 191 -2.24 -10.21 3.60
N LEU A 192 -1.18 -11.01 3.74
CA LEU A 192 -0.30 -10.99 4.92
C LEU A 192 0.55 -9.73 4.97
N GLY A 193 1.14 -9.31 3.85
CA GLY A 193 1.95 -8.11 3.73
C GLY A 193 1.15 -6.85 4.07
N PHE A 194 -0.09 -6.77 3.59
CA PHE A 194 -1.02 -5.72 3.97
C PHE A 194 -1.27 -5.68 5.47
N SER A 195 -1.59 -6.83 6.07
CA SER A 195 -1.84 -6.93 7.52
C SER A 195 -0.62 -6.55 8.35
N LEU A 196 0.59 -6.95 7.91
CA LEU A 196 1.85 -6.53 8.52
C LEU A 196 2.05 -5.03 8.46
N LEU A 197 1.79 -4.40 7.32
CA LEU A 197 1.94 -2.96 7.15
C LEU A 197 1.01 -2.19 8.11
N VAL A 198 -0.24 -2.63 8.25
CA VAL A 198 -1.18 -2.05 9.25
C VAL A 198 -0.67 -2.25 10.68
N GLY A 199 -0.09 -3.41 10.97
CA GLY A 199 0.58 -3.65 12.26
C GLY A 199 1.66 -2.60 12.54
N TRP A 200 2.51 -2.28 11.56
CA TRP A 200 3.54 -1.25 11.70
C TRP A 200 2.98 0.18 11.71
N ILE A 201 1.90 0.47 10.99
CA ILE A 201 1.18 1.75 11.12
C ILE A 201 0.72 1.92 12.58
N GLY A 202 0.03 0.92 13.14
CA GLY A 202 -0.44 0.95 14.52
C GLY A 202 0.71 1.10 15.53
N ALA A 203 1.81 0.37 15.34
CA ALA A 203 3.00 0.47 16.19
C ALA A 203 3.69 1.85 16.08
N GLY A 204 3.77 2.42 14.87
CA GLY A 204 4.31 3.77 14.64
C GLY A 204 3.50 4.85 15.33
N PHE A 205 2.17 4.78 15.21
CA PHE A 205 1.27 5.69 15.93
C PHE A 205 1.40 5.50 17.45
N GLY A 206 1.44 4.25 17.93
CA GLY A 206 1.69 3.96 19.34
C GLY A 206 3.00 4.55 19.86
N ALA A 207 4.07 4.47 19.06
CA ALA A 207 5.37 5.05 19.39
C ALA A 207 5.32 6.58 19.56
N VAL A 208 4.58 7.27 18.70
CA VAL A 208 4.35 8.72 18.82
C VAL A 208 3.50 9.03 20.05
N LEU A 209 2.37 8.35 20.20
CA LEU A 209 1.41 8.60 21.27
C LEU A 209 2.02 8.42 22.67
N VAL A 210 2.91 7.44 22.85
CA VAL A 210 3.64 7.24 24.11
C VAL A 210 4.54 8.43 24.45
N GLN A 211 5.07 9.12 23.43
CA GLN A 211 5.96 10.28 23.61
C GLN A 211 5.19 11.60 23.80
N VAL A 212 4.01 11.74 23.17
CA VAL A 212 3.24 13.00 23.20
C VAL A 212 2.26 13.09 24.36
N THR A 213 1.84 11.98 24.99
CA THR A 213 0.95 11.99 26.15
C THR A 213 1.24 10.87 27.15
N ARG A 214 1.13 11.19 28.44
CA ARG A 214 1.25 10.21 29.53
C ARG A 214 -0.05 9.44 29.80
N SER A 215 -1.19 9.99 29.40
CA SER A 215 -2.50 9.40 29.65
C SER A 215 -2.73 8.17 28.76
N SER A 216 -2.90 6.99 29.40
CA SER A 216 -3.10 5.73 28.70
C SER A 216 -4.44 5.68 27.93
N TRP A 217 -5.51 6.23 28.53
CA TRP A 217 -6.82 6.25 27.92
C TRP A 217 -6.87 7.18 26.69
N ILE A 218 -6.23 8.37 26.75
CA ILE A 218 -6.12 9.27 25.59
C ILE A 218 -5.35 8.56 24.46
N ARG A 219 -4.26 7.86 24.78
CA ARG A 219 -3.53 7.05 23.79
C ARG A 219 -4.45 6.04 23.12
N GLY A 220 -5.22 5.29 23.93
CA GLY A 220 -6.16 4.29 23.40
C GLY A 220 -7.21 4.89 22.50
N VAL A 221 -7.88 5.96 22.92
CA VAL A 221 -8.92 6.64 22.13
C VAL A 221 -8.37 7.16 20.80
N VAL A 222 -7.27 7.92 20.83
CA VAL A 222 -6.70 8.50 19.60
C VAL A 222 -6.16 7.40 18.67
N TRP A 223 -5.52 6.39 19.21
CA TRP A 223 -5.04 5.25 18.44
C TRP A 223 -6.19 4.50 17.75
N SER A 224 -7.27 4.23 18.47
CA SER A 224 -8.46 3.61 17.89
C SER A 224 -9.10 4.50 16.83
N ALA A 225 -9.26 5.82 17.10
CA ALA A 225 -9.80 6.76 16.13
C ALA A 225 -8.99 6.82 14.82
N LEU A 226 -7.67 6.70 14.91
CA LEU A 226 -6.79 6.65 13.74
C LEU A 226 -7.01 5.40 12.88
N LEU A 227 -7.28 4.24 13.50
CA LEU A 227 -7.45 2.97 12.77
C LEU A 227 -8.88 2.73 12.28
N VAL A 228 -9.89 3.23 12.99
CA VAL A 228 -11.30 2.99 12.65
C VAL A 228 -12.03 4.25 12.21
N GLY A 229 -11.34 5.39 12.18
CA GLY A 229 -11.93 6.69 11.86
C GLY A 229 -12.12 6.91 10.38
N GLY A 230 -13.27 7.47 10.04
CA GLY A 230 -13.59 7.92 8.70
C GLY A 230 -13.19 9.36 8.43
N SER A 231 -13.68 9.92 7.35
CA SER A 231 -13.44 11.30 6.92
C SER A 231 -14.63 12.20 7.23
N GLY A 232 -14.34 13.39 7.72
CA GLY A 232 -15.25 14.51 7.75
C GLY A 232 -16.59 14.34 8.48
N VAL A 233 -17.40 15.38 8.42
CA VAL A 233 -18.74 15.42 9.00
C VAL A 233 -19.81 14.76 8.11
N THR A 234 -19.48 14.46 6.85
CA THR A 234 -20.38 13.80 5.91
C THR A 234 -20.88 12.45 6.42
N LEU A 235 -20.09 11.78 7.30
CA LEU A 235 -20.50 10.54 7.95
C LEU A 235 -21.77 10.68 8.81
N LEU A 236 -22.08 11.90 9.26
CA LEU A 236 -23.29 12.16 10.06
C LEU A 236 -24.51 12.54 9.22
N ALA A 237 -24.30 13.07 8.01
CA ALA A 237 -25.38 13.61 7.18
C ALA A 237 -26.49 12.61 6.87
N PRO A 238 -26.20 11.34 6.54
CA PRO A 238 -27.23 10.34 6.28
C PRO A 238 -28.01 9.91 7.52
N TRP A 239 -27.34 9.84 8.66
CA TRP A 239 -27.98 9.52 9.95
C TRP A 239 -29.04 10.55 10.33
N VAL A 240 -28.75 11.83 10.05
CA VAL A 240 -29.67 12.94 10.31
C VAL A 240 -30.85 12.93 9.35
N ARG A 241 -30.68 12.46 8.10
CA ARG A 241 -31.72 12.48 7.08
C ARG A 241 -32.66 11.30 7.07
N SER A 242 -32.17 10.09 7.24
CA SER A 242 -32.92 8.86 6.98
C SER A 242 -33.12 7.98 8.21
N GLY A 243 -32.41 8.24 9.31
CA GLY A 243 -32.35 7.32 10.45
C GLY A 243 -31.72 5.96 10.10
N VAL A 244 -31.23 5.79 8.87
CA VAL A 244 -30.60 4.57 8.34
C VAL A 244 -29.20 4.88 7.90
N LEU A 245 -28.29 3.95 8.13
CA LEU A 245 -26.89 4.03 7.66
C LEU A 245 -26.82 4.15 6.13
N PRO A 246 -25.98 5.03 5.59
CA PRO A 246 -25.91 5.21 4.14
C PRO A 246 -25.21 4.03 3.47
N TRP A 247 -25.88 3.43 2.53
CA TRP A 247 -25.43 2.26 1.77
C TRP A 247 -24.58 2.56 0.57
N GLU A 248 -24.66 3.75 0.01
CA GLU A 248 -24.08 4.02 -1.29
C GLU A 248 -22.66 4.57 -1.21
N GLY A 249 -21.78 4.08 -2.09
CA GLY A 249 -20.31 4.25 -2.13
C GLY A 249 -19.76 5.67 -1.93
N THR A 250 -20.59 6.70 -2.08
CA THR A 250 -20.23 8.11 -1.88
C THR A 250 -19.77 8.42 -0.44
N PHE A 251 -20.25 7.65 0.55
CA PHE A 251 -19.91 7.88 1.96
C PHE A 251 -18.76 7.04 2.45
N LEU A 252 -18.53 5.88 1.84
CA LEU A 252 -17.38 5.02 2.14
C LEU A 252 -16.05 5.73 1.85
N PHE A 253 -15.99 6.47 0.74
CA PHE A 253 -14.79 7.16 0.28
C PHE A 253 -14.54 8.52 0.95
N GLY A 254 -15.50 9.07 1.68
CA GLY A 254 -15.40 10.48 2.06
C GLY A 254 -15.32 11.41 0.86
N LYS A 255 -15.92 11.02 -0.25
CA LYS A 255 -15.87 11.74 -1.51
C LYS A 255 -16.75 12.98 -1.45
N VAL A 256 -16.17 14.16 -1.62
CA VAL A 256 -16.91 15.37 -1.91
C VAL A 256 -17.16 15.39 -3.41
N THR A 257 -18.26 14.80 -3.85
CA THR A 257 -18.72 14.96 -5.24
C THR A 257 -19.67 16.14 -5.31
N MET A 258 -19.32 17.13 -6.11
CA MET A 258 -20.23 18.20 -6.47
C MET A 258 -21.21 17.77 -7.59
N ASP A 259 -21.09 16.52 -8.05
CA ASP A 259 -21.84 15.96 -9.19
C ASP A 259 -23.11 15.20 -8.84
N LYS A 260 -23.25 14.72 -7.63
CA LYS A 260 -24.41 13.89 -7.23
C LYS A 260 -24.88 14.25 -5.84
N GLU A 261 -26.16 14.32 -5.70
CA GLU A 261 -26.89 14.61 -4.48
C GLU A 261 -26.53 13.77 -3.27
N PRO A 262 -25.73 14.16 -2.33
CA PRO A 262 -25.89 13.60 -1.00
C PRO A 262 -26.50 14.54 0.02
N LEU A 263 -26.58 15.82 -0.29
CA LEU A 263 -26.87 16.80 0.77
C LEU A 263 -28.11 17.70 0.48
N GLY A 264 -28.84 17.42 -0.62
CA GLY A 264 -30.10 18.08 -0.92
C GLY A 264 -30.03 19.39 -1.70
N PRO A 265 -31.19 19.90 -2.13
CA PRO A 265 -31.32 20.99 -3.09
C PRO A 265 -30.58 22.29 -2.71
N ALA A 266 -30.47 22.60 -1.43
CA ALA A 266 -29.79 23.83 -0.98
C ALA A 266 -28.27 23.76 -1.20
N LEU A 267 -27.65 22.60 -1.09
CA LEU A 267 -26.22 22.41 -1.37
C LEU A 267 -25.93 22.29 -2.86
N GLU A 268 -26.86 21.75 -3.63
CA GLU A 268 -26.78 21.78 -5.09
C GLU A 268 -26.83 23.21 -5.62
N ALA A 269 -27.74 24.04 -5.12
CA ALA A 269 -27.82 25.44 -5.45
C ALA A 269 -26.53 26.18 -5.09
N TYR A 270 -25.92 25.88 -3.94
CA TYR A 270 -24.63 26.42 -3.54
C TYR A 270 -23.49 25.94 -4.48
N ALA A 271 -23.48 24.66 -4.83
CA ALA A 271 -22.48 24.06 -5.69
C ALA A 271 -22.58 24.49 -7.16
N SER A 272 -23.77 24.94 -7.63
CA SER A 272 -24.00 25.36 -9.01
C SER A 272 -23.13 26.54 -9.48
N GLY A 273 -22.59 27.31 -8.55
CA GLY A 273 -21.63 28.40 -8.82
C GLY A 273 -20.17 27.95 -9.02
N PHE A 274 -19.87 26.66 -8.87
CA PHE A 274 -18.52 26.13 -8.94
C PHE A 274 -18.40 25.08 -10.04
N LYS A 275 -17.18 24.90 -10.56
CA LYS A 275 -16.88 23.80 -11.49
C LYS A 275 -17.15 22.47 -10.80
N ARG A 276 -17.85 21.58 -11.48
CA ARG A 276 -18.07 20.22 -10.98
C ARG A 276 -16.74 19.48 -10.91
N MET A 277 -16.38 19.04 -9.73
CA MET A 277 -15.12 18.35 -9.47
C MET A 277 -15.34 17.15 -8.57
N ASN A 278 -14.46 16.18 -8.72
CA ASN A 278 -14.39 14.99 -7.89
C ASN A 278 -13.15 15.12 -7.00
N LEU A 279 -13.35 15.38 -5.70
CA LEU A 279 -12.29 15.56 -4.73
C LEU A 279 -12.32 14.39 -3.71
N PRO A 280 -11.69 13.26 -4.02
CA PRO A 280 -11.72 12.10 -3.17
C PRO A 280 -10.88 12.30 -1.91
N TYR A 281 -11.30 11.62 -0.85
CA TYR A 281 -10.63 11.55 0.43
C TYR A 281 -10.75 10.13 0.97
N GLU A 282 -9.67 9.35 0.93
CA GLU A 282 -9.64 7.98 1.44
C GLU A 282 -9.06 7.92 2.85
N PRO A 283 -9.88 7.77 3.90
CA PRO A 283 -9.36 7.62 5.25
C PRO A 283 -8.66 6.27 5.41
N LEU A 284 -7.69 6.20 6.33
CA LEU A 284 -6.95 4.98 6.63
C LEU A 284 -7.89 3.77 6.93
N ALA A 285 -8.98 4.01 7.66
CA ALA A 285 -9.96 2.98 8.00
C ALA A 285 -10.60 2.34 6.75
N TYR A 286 -10.87 3.14 5.70
CA TYR A 286 -11.39 2.64 4.44
C TYR A 286 -10.41 1.70 3.74
N SER A 287 -9.15 2.13 3.59
CA SER A 287 -8.11 1.29 2.98
C SER A 287 -7.89 -0.01 3.78
N ILE A 288 -7.99 0.04 5.13
CA ILE A 288 -7.90 -1.17 5.98
C ILE A 288 -9.09 -2.10 5.72
N TYR A 289 -10.30 -1.57 5.68
CA TYR A 289 -11.51 -2.36 5.40
C TYR A 289 -11.44 -3.06 4.05
N LEU A 290 -11.14 -2.31 3.00
CA LEU A 290 -11.03 -2.85 1.66
C LEU A 290 -9.86 -3.83 1.49
N GLY A 291 -8.78 -3.62 2.22
CA GLY A 291 -7.50 -4.29 1.99
C GLY A 291 -6.84 -3.82 0.72
N ASP A 292 -7.00 -2.56 0.44
CA ASP A 292 -6.35 -1.89 -0.64
C ASP A 292 -4.89 -1.62 -0.29
N TYR A 293 -3.96 -2.37 -0.93
CA TYR A 293 -2.53 -2.26 -0.65
C TYR A 293 -1.89 -1.07 -1.38
N HIS A 294 -2.70 -0.07 -1.65
CA HIS A 294 -2.31 1.12 -2.35
C HIS A 294 -1.19 1.89 -1.63
N ALA A 295 -0.39 2.62 -2.40
CA ALA A 295 0.81 3.32 -1.93
C ALA A 295 0.63 4.25 -0.70
N PRO A 296 -0.48 4.97 -0.49
CA PRO A 296 -0.68 5.79 0.70
C PRO A 296 -0.51 5.04 2.02
N MET A 297 -0.77 3.72 2.05
CA MET A 297 -0.64 2.92 3.26
C MET A 297 0.79 2.96 3.84
N ALA A 298 1.82 2.83 3.01
CA ALA A 298 3.22 2.92 3.46
C ALA A 298 3.55 4.31 4.02
N SER A 299 2.95 5.37 3.48
CA SER A 299 3.21 6.73 3.95
C SER A 299 2.75 6.98 5.39
N TYR A 300 1.70 6.28 5.85
CA TYR A 300 1.29 6.35 7.26
C TYR A 300 2.29 5.67 8.20
N ALA A 301 2.86 4.53 7.79
CA ALA A 301 3.91 3.88 8.57
C ALA A 301 5.17 4.75 8.65
N LEU A 302 5.57 5.36 7.52
CA LEU A 302 6.70 6.29 7.46
C LEU A 302 6.46 7.57 8.26
N MET A 303 5.25 8.11 8.24
CA MET A 303 4.84 9.24 9.11
C MET A 303 5.05 8.91 10.59
N GLY A 304 4.55 7.75 11.02
CA GLY A 304 4.71 7.27 12.40
C GLY A 304 6.18 7.11 12.79
N LEU A 305 6.99 6.49 11.92
CA LEU A 305 8.42 6.29 12.12
C LEU A 305 9.18 7.62 12.16
N ALA A 306 8.94 8.52 11.21
CA ALA A 306 9.60 9.84 11.14
C ALA A 306 9.28 10.68 12.38
N ALA A 307 8.00 10.76 12.76
CA ALA A 307 7.57 11.50 13.95
C ALA A 307 8.17 10.91 15.23
N ALA A 308 8.16 9.59 15.39
CA ALA A 308 8.76 8.92 16.54
C ALA A 308 10.29 9.13 16.61
N ALA A 309 10.99 9.10 15.47
CA ALA A 309 12.43 9.35 15.39
C ALA A 309 12.77 10.82 15.66
N ALA A 310 11.96 11.76 15.14
CA ALA A 310 12.12 13.18 15.41
C ALA A 310 11.96 13.51 16.90
N LEU A 311 10.92 12.96 17.54
CA LEU A 311 10.71 13.09 18.99
C LEU A 311 11.85 12.43 19.78
N ALA A 312 12.32 11.26 19.36
CA ALA A 312 13.46 10.60 19.98
C ALA A 312 14.74 11.41 19.88
N TRP A 313 14.97 12.07 18.73
CA TRP A 313 16.10 12.97 18.57
C TRP A 313 16.02 14.20 19.48
N GLN A 314 14.84 14.75 19.70
CA GLN A 314 14.67 15.89 20.61
C GLN A 314 15.19 15.58 22.03
N ASP A 315 15.02 14.36 22.49
CA ASP A 315 15.49 13.91 23.80
C ASP A 315 16.98 13.50 23.78
N SER A 316 17.41 12.77 22.74
CA SER A 316 18.71 12.11 22.72
C SER A 316 19.82 12.95 22.08
N ARG A 317 19.46 13.84 21.14
CA ARG A 317 20.35 14.61 20.26
C ARG A 317 21.32 13.73 19.46
N ARG A 318 21.01 12.45 19.28
CA ARG A 318 21.89 11.49 18.59
C ARG A 318 21.72 11.57 17.07
N ARG A 319 22.82 11.66 16.33
CA ARG A 319 22.81 11.72 14.85
C ARG A 319 22.09 10.54 14.21
N ARG A 320 22.10 9.34 14.82
CA ARG A 320 21.40 8.16 14.30
C ARG A 320 19.87 8.31 14.28
N ASP A 321 19.28 9.04 15.25
CA ASP A 321 17.84 9.28 15.27
C ASP A 321 17.47 10.29 14.17
N ALA A 322 18.33 11.28 13.91
CA ALA A 322 18.20 12.16 12.75
C ALA A 322 18.38 11.42 11.42
N ALA A 323 19.33 10.47 11.36
CA ALA A 323 19.54 9.66 10.17
C ALA A 323 18.30 8.81 9.83
N LEU A 324 17.59 8.31 10.84
CA LEU A 324 16.35 7.59 10.62
C LEU A 324 15.25 8.50 10.03
N VAL A 325 15.15 9.77 10.48
CA VAL A 325 14.25 10.75 9.85
C VAL A 325 14.68 11.01 8.39
N GLY A 326 15.96 11.17 8.12
CA GLY A 326 16.48 11.31 6.75
C GLY A 326 16.16 10.11 5.86
N ALA A 327 16.35 8.91 6.36
CA ALA A 327 16.03 7.67 5.65
C ALA A 327 14.55 7.59 5.25
N THR A 328 13.62 8.09 6.10
CA THR A 328 12.20 8.09 5.75
C THR A 328 11.88 8.93 4.53
N LEU A 329 12.67 9.96 4.18
CA LEU A 329 12.47 10.73 2.95
C LEU A 329 12.69 9.86 1.71
N THR A 330 13.78 9.11 1.67
CA THR A 330 14.06 8.22 0.54
C THR A 330 13.09 7.05 0.48
N TRP A 331 12.73 6.47 1.63
CA TRP A 331 11.68 5.44 1.66
C TRP A 331 10.32 5.98 1.18
N THR A 332 10.03 7.27 1.43
CA THR A 332 8.82 7.91 0.89
C THR A 332 8.86 7.99 -0.64
N VAL A 333 10.02 8.29 -1.24
CA VAL A 333 10.16 8.24 -2.71
C VAL A 333 9.87 6.84 -3.25
N LEU A 334 10.40 5.81 -2.59
CA LEU A 334 10.26 4.41 -3.02
C LEU A 334 8.87 3.83 -2.80
N ALA A 335 8.12 4.31 -1.81
CA ALA A 335 6.85 3.74 -1.39
C ALA A 335 5.63 4.59 -1.75
N ASN A 336 5.75 5.92 -1.74
CA ASN A 336 4.68 6.84 -2.13
C ASN A 336 5.23 8.25 -2.41
N LEU A 337 5.62 8.50 -3.65
CA LEU A 337 6.16 9.79 -4.08
C LEU A 337 5.19 10.96 -3.82
N TRP A 338 3.87 10.72 -3.87
CA TRP A 338 2.83 11.73 -3.64
C TRP A 338 2.88 12.37 -2.25
N SER A 339 3.31 11.65 -1.23
CA SER A 339 3.43 12.20 0.12
C SER A 339 4.76 12.90 0.38
N LEU A 340 5.73 12.79 -0.55
CA LEU A 340 7.05 13.42 -0.39
C LEU A 340 6.99 14.94 -0.19
N PRO A 341 6.16 15.71 -0.91
CA PRO A 341 6.06 17.17 -0.69
C PRO A 341 5.69 17.52 0.74
N LEU A 342 4.66 16.86 1.29
CA LEU A 342 4.22 17.08 2.66
C LEU A 342 5.22 16.58 3.70
N HIS A 343 5.75 15.37 3.50
CA HIS A 343 6.74 14.77 4.38
C HIS A 343 8.04 15.59 4.37
N GLY A 344 8.54 15.96 3.19
CA GLY A 344 9.73 16.80 3.04
C GLY A 344 9.54 18.16 3.70
N MET A 345 8.41 18.83 3.46
CA MET A 345 8.09 20.10 4.08
C MET A 345 8.00 19.99 5.61
N ALA A 346 7.41 18.92 6.15
CA ALA A 346 7.38 18.67 7.59
C ALA A 346 8.79 18.53 8.18
N VAL A 347 9.71 17.83 7.48
CA VAL A 347 11.12 17.70 7.89
C VAL A 347 11.84 19.05 7.82
N VAL A 348 11.64 19.82 6.76
CA VAL A 348 12.21 21.18 6.65
C VAL A 348 11.74 22.07 7.79
N LEU A 349 10.44 22.11 8.07
CA LEU A 349 9.88 22.90 9.18
C LEU A 349 10.40 22.43 10.54
N TRP A 350 10.61 21.12 10.71
CA TRP A 350 11.26 20.57 11.90
C TRP A 350 12.73 21.03 12.01
N CYS A 351 13.48 21.06 10.92
CA CYS A 351 14.85 21.60 10.86
C CYS A 351 14.89 23.09 11.23
N LEU A 352 13.99 23.90 10.67
CA LEU A 352 13.87 25.32 10.96
C LEU A 352 13.51 25.57 12.42
N TRP A 353 12.67 24.71 13.01
CA TRP A 353 12.36 24.75 14.42
C TRP A 353 13.59 24.52 15.31
N HIS A 354 14.46 23.61 14.88
CA HIS A 354 15.69 23.27 15.57
C HIS A 354 16.92 23.95 14.98
N ARG A 355 16.76 25.15 14.38
CA ARG A 355 17.84 25.90 13.70
C ARG A 355 19.11 26.07 14.54
N ARG A 356 18.97 26.22 15.88
CA ARG A 356 20.13 26.31 16.79
C ARG A 356 20.94 25.02 16.89
N SER A 357 20.33 23.89 16.64
CA SER A 357 20.94 22.57 16.64
C SER A 357 21.15 22.00 15.23
N PHE A 358 21.01 22.83 14.20
CA PHE A 358 21.05 22.41 12.79
C PHE A 358 22.34 21.70 12.42
N ARG A 359 23.50 22.18 12.93
CA ARG A 359 24.80 21.54 12.70
C ARG A 359 24.89 20.11 13.26
N GLN A 360 24.10 19.77 14.27
CA GLN A 360 24.04 18.40 14.82
C GLN A 360 23.03 17.53 14.06
N LEU A 361 21.97 18.15 13.58
CA LEU A 361 20.83 17.50 12.92
C LEU A 361 21.14 17.13 11.46
N LEU A 362 21.61 18.10 10.68
CA LEU A 362 21.79 18.00 9.23
C LEU A 362 22.67 16.83 8.78
N PRO A 363 23.86 16.57 9.37
CA PRO A 363 24.69 15.47 8.95
C PRO A 363 24.03 14.11 9.11
N GLY A 364 23.23 13.92 10.17
CA GLY A 364 22.42 12.71 10.36
C GLY A 364 21.37 12.57 9.29
N LEU A 365 20.56 13.62 9.06
CA LEU A 365 19.53 13.61 8.02
C LEU A 365 20.07 13.25 6.65
N LEU A 366 21.13 13.95 6.23
CA LEU A 366 21.74 13.72 4.92
C LEU A 366 22.34 12.31 4.81
N ALA A 367 23.01 11.84 5.87
CA ALA A 367 23.58 10.49 5.87
C ALA A 367 22.48 9.41 5.75
N GLY A 368 21.37 9.55 6.49
CA GLY A 368 20.26 8.60 6.41
C GLY A 368 19.60 8.57 5.03
N ALA A 369 19.32 9.74 4.46
CA ALA A 369 18.75 9.84 3.11
C ALA A 369 19.73 9.28 2.07
N ALA A 370 20.99 9.69 2.11
CA ALA A 370 22.00 9.28 1.13
C ALA A 370 22.31 7.77 1.17
N VAL A 371 22.35 7.16 2.36
CA VAL A 371 22.59 5.72 2.48
C VAL A 371 21.47 4.92 1.82
N VAL A 372 20.20 5.23 2.13
CA VAL A 372 19.07 4.52 1.50
C VAL A 372 19.03 4.79 0.00
N TRP A 373 19.28 6.03 -0.43
CA TRP A 373 19.35 6.39 -1.84
C TRP A 373 20.42 5.59 -2.59
N ALA A 374 21.64 5.54 -2.04
CA ALA A 374 22.74 4.80 -2.65
C ALA A 374 22.46 3.29 -2.73
N LEU A 375 21.91 2.71 -1.65
CA LEU A 375 21.56 1.29 -1.61
C LEU A 375 20.45 0.91 -2.62
N THR A 376 19.56 1.85 -2.95
CA THR A 376 18.41 1.60 -3.85
C THR A 376 18.58 2.25 -5.23
N TRP A 377 19.79 2.76 -5.53
CA TRP A 377 20.07 3.50 -6.76
C TRP A 377 19.76 2.71 -8.03
N GLY A 378 19.98 1.40 -8.04
CA GLY A 378 19.69 0.55 -9.20
C GLY A 378 18.23 0.62 -9.65
N TYR A 379 17.31 0.80 -8.69
CA TYR A 379 15.89 1.04 -8.99
C TYR A 379 15.58 2.54 -9.17
N LEU A 380 16.07 3.40 -8.28
CA LEU A 380 15.74 4.83 -8.29
C LEU A 380 16.17 5.53 -9.58
N SER A 381 17.26 5.13 -10.20
CA SER A 381 17.70 5.70 -11.48
C SER A 381 16.69 5.46 -12.60
N ALA A 382 16.17 4.23 -12.69
CA ALA A 382 15.15 3.87 -13.69
C ALA A 382 13.81 4.54 -13.37
N PHE A 383 13.39 4.51 -12.10
CA PHE A 383 12.14 5.13 -11.65
C PHE A 383 12.14 6.65 -11.85
N THR A 384 13.24 7.35 -11.55
CA THR A 384 13.35 8.80 -11.77
C THR A 384 13.29 9.16 -13.25
N ALA A 385 13.95 8.38 -14.11
CA ALA A 385 13.90 8.59 -15.56
C ALA A 385 12.49 8.43 -16.09
N GLU A 386 11.76 7.43 -15.62
CA GLU A 386 10.37 7.18 -16.01
C GLU A 386 9.43 8.29 -15.52
N THR A 387 9.56 8.75 -14.26
CA THR A 387 8.75 9.84 -13.69
C THR A 387 8.96 11.15 -14.46
N VAL A 388 10.20 11.46 -14.85
CA VAL A 388 10.50 12.64 -15.67
C VAL A 388 9.86 12.51 -17.05
N ARG A 389 9.87 11.32 -17.64
CA ARG A 389 9.23 11.04 -18.93
C ARG A 389 7.72 11.24 -18.88
N GLN A 390 7.07 10.90 -17.76
CA GLN A 390 5.63 11.08 -17.54
C GLN A 390 5.21 12.55 -17.40
N GLY A 391 6.15 13.47 -17.20
CA GLY A 391 5.88 14.92 -17.13
C GLY A 391 5.21 15.36 -15.84
N VAL A 392 5.29 14.59 -14.75
CA VAL A 392 4.73 14.95 -13.43
C VAL A 392 5.33 16.27 -12.95
N ARG A 393 4.49 17.25 -12.67
CA ARG A 393 4.88 18.60 -12.23
C ARG A 393 3.90 19.19 -11.21
N PHE A 394 4.28 20.30 -10.59
CA PHE A 394 3.36 21.09 -9.76
C PHE A 394 2.71 22.16 -10.63
N ASP A 395 1.41 22.38 -10.43
CA ASP A 395 0.65 23.44 -11.08
C ASP A 395 -0.27 24.16 -10.08
N TRP A 396 -0.77 25.33 -10.51
CA TRP A 396 -1.64 26.16 -9.70
C TRP A 396 -3.09 25.71 -9.84
N VAL A 397 -3.81 25.62 -8.72
CA VAL A 397 -5.24 25.33 -8.71
C VAL A 397 -5.99 26.50 -9.33
N PRO A 398 -6.70 26.31 -10.46
CA PRO A 398 -7.56 27.33 -11.03
C PRO A 398 -8.57 27.87 -10.01
N ALA A 399 -8.96 29.15 -10.14
CA ALA A 399 -9.83 29.79 -9.15
C ALA A 399 -11.20 29.12 -9.04
N ASP A 400 -11.71 28.62 -10.17
CA ASP A 400 -12.99 27.88 -10.28
C ASP A 400 -12.90 26.41 -9.82
N GLU A 401 -11.69 25.89 -9.60
CA GLU A 401 -11.43 24.55 -9.10
C GLU A 401 -11.05 24.51 -7.61
N ARG A 402 -11.05 25.64 -6.92
CA ARG A 402 -10.86 25.68 -5.46
C ARG A 402 -12.05 25.09 -4.74
N THR A 403 -11.78 24.41 -3.65
CA THR A 403 -12.85 23.77 -2.86
C THR A 403 -13.72 24.84 -2.19
N PRO A 404 -15.03 24.86 -2.43
CA PRO A 404 -15.93 25.78 -1.70
C PRO A 404 -15.80 25.57 -0.18
N PRO A 405 -15.74 26.66 0.63
CA PRO A 405 -15.51 26.57 2.07
C PRO A 405 -16.43 25.58 2.81
N LEU A 406 -17.69 25.51 2.41
CA LEU A 406 -18.64 24.58 3.01
C LEU A 406 -18.28 23.11 2.72
N PHE A 407 -17.87 22.79 1.48
CA PHE A 407 -17.43 21.45 1.13
C PHE A 407 -16.12 21.06 1.84
N LEU A 408 -15.18 22.02 1.97
CA LEU A 408 -13.97 21.82 2.75
C LEU A 408 -14.29 21.49 4.22
N LEU A 409 -15.25 22.21 4.82
CA LEU A 409 -15.73 21.92 6.16
C LEU A 409 -16.39 20.54 6.27
N ILE A 410 -17.18 20.15 5.28
CA ILE A 410 -17.82 18.84 5.23
C ILE A 410 -16.77 17.72 5.12
N ALA A 411 -15.78 17.87 4.25
CA ALA A 411 -14.73 16.88 4.05
C ALA A 411 -13.75 16.79 5.22
N LEU A 412 -13.28 17.94 5.71
CA LEU A 412 -12.16 18.06 6.65
C LEU A 412 -12.56 18.70 7.97
N GLY A 413 -13.86 18.83 8.28
CA GLY A 413 -14.36 19.50 9.47
C GLY A 413 -13.70 19.06 10.77
N PRO A 414 -13.56 17.77 11.08
CA PRO A 414 -12.85 17.32 12.28
C PRO A 414 -11.38 17.76 12.31
N THR A 415 -10.67 17.69 11.19
CA THR A 415 -9.28 18.13 11.08
C THR A 415 -9.15 19.64 11.31
N LEU A 416 -10.03 20.42 10.67
CA LEU A 416 -10.09 21.88 10.84
C LEU A 416 -10.44 22.26 12.28
N ALA A 417 -11.46 21.63 12.87
CA ALA A 417 -11.88 21.89 14.24
C ALA A 417 -10.75 21.60 15.24
N LEU A 418 -10.02 20.50 15.05
CA LEU A 418 -8.89 20.14 15.91
C LEU A 418 -7.74 21.13 15.74
N ALA A 419 -7.40 21.52 14.51
CA ALA A 419 -6.34 22.48 14.23
C ALA A 419 -6.69 23.87 14.80
N LEU A 420 -7.90 24.37 14.57
CA LEU A 420 -8.37 25.65 15.10
C LEU A 420 -8.40 25.66 16.64
N ALA A 421 -8.91 24.59 17.27
CA ALA A 421 -8.87 24.43 18.72
C ALA A 421 -7.44 24.46 19.26
N ALA A 422 -6.50 23.86 18.52
CA ALA A 422 -5.08 23.83 18.88
C ALA A 422 -4.36 25.18 18.66
N VAL A 423 -4.77 25.98 17.68
CA VAL A 423 -4.27 27.37 17.50
C VAL A 423 -4.61 28.23 18.74
N LEU A 424 -5.77 28.00 19.32
CA LEU A 424 -6.23 28.72 20.51
C LEU A 424 -5.62 28.21 21.83
N ALA A 425 -4.83 27.12 21.76
CA ALA A 425 -4.17 26.53 22.92
C ALA A 425 -3.05 27.46 23.45
N ARG A 426 -2.83 27.42 24.76
CA ARG A 426 -1.73 28.18 25.42
C ARG A 426 -0.34 27.61 25.09
N ASP A 427 -0.27 26.33 24.71
CA ASP A 427 0.98 25.65 24.36
C ASP A 427 1.47 26.10 22.97
N GLY A 428 2.59 26.84 22.96
CA GLY A 428 3.18 27.38 21.73
C GLY A 428 3.65 26.27 20.75
N PHE A 429 3.97 25.08 21.22
CA PHE A 429 4.31 23.94 20.36
C PHE A 429 3.08 23.43 19.61
N VAL A 430 1.99 23.20 20.34
CA VAL A 430 0.71 22.75 19.79
C VAL A 430 0.18 23.74 18.77
N ARG A 431 0.24 25.05 19.10
CA ARG A 431 -0.19 26.11 18.17
C ARG A 431 0.60 26.11 16.86
N ARG A 432 1.93 25.91 16.92
CA ARG A 432 2.76 25.86 15.70
C ARG A 432 2.44 24.65 14.84
N LEU A 433 2.25 23.46 15.44
CA LEU A 433 1.83 22.28 14.70
C LEU A 433 0.46 22.48 14.04
N ALA A 434 -0.46 23.14 14.72
CA ALA A 434 -1.77 23.47 14.16
C ALA A 434 -1.67 24.43 12.96
N LEU A 435 -0.82 25.46 13.07
CA LEU A 435 -0.57 26.38 11.94
C LEU A 435 0.09 25.67 10.75
N ILE A 436 0.97 24.70 10.99
CA ILE A 436 1.56 23.86 9.95
C ILE A 436 0.47 23.01 9.27
N ALA A 437 -0.41 22.38 10.03
CA ALA A 437 -1.51 21.58 9.47
C ALA A 437 -2.45 22.43 8.62
N LEU A 438 -2.84 23.61 9.11
CA LEU A 438 -3.66 24.56 8.34
C LEU A 438 -2.92 25.08 7.10
N GLY A 439 -1.60 25.32 7.21
CA GLY A 439 -0.76 25.69 6.07
C GLY A 439 -0.73 24.61 4.99
N PHE A 440 -0.64 23.33 5.35
CA PHE A 440 -0.69 22.23 4.41
C PHE A 440 -2.05 22.11 3.71
N LEU A 441 -3.14 22.31 4.44
CA LEU A 441 -4.47 22.36 3.83
C LEU A 441 -4.58 23.52 2.85
N LEU A 442 -4.07 24.71 3.23
CA LEU A 442 -4.04 25.87 2.35
C LEU A 442 -3.21 25.61 1.06
N VAL A 443 -2.04 24.97 1.23
CA VAL A 443 -1.20 24.61 0.08
C VAL A 443 -1.96 23.70 -0.89
N SER A 444 -2.73 22.73 -0.40
CA SER A 444 -3.54 21.84 -1.26
C SER A 444 -4.70 22.56 -1.99
N GLU A 445 -5.06 23.78 -1.55
CA GLU A 445 -6.05 24.63 -2.22
C GLU A 445 -5.42 25.60 -3.25
N VAL A 446 -4.10 25.68 -3.29
CA VAL A 446 -3.35 26.61 -4.13
C VAL A 446 -2.52 25.86 -5.18
N ILE A 447 -1.96 24.70 -4.81
CA ILE A 447 -1.06 23.92 -5.66
C ILE A 447 -1.57 22.48 -5.72
N TYR A 448 -1.51 21.87 -6.89
CA TYR A 448 -1.72 20.43 -7.07
C TYR A 448 -0.57 19.79 -7.84
N VAL A 449 -0.51 18.47 -7.80
CA VAL A 449 0.43 17.71 -8.61
C VAL A 449 -0.28 17.36 -9.92
N ASP A 450 0.22 17.95 -11.02
CA ASP A 450 -0.23 17.67 -12.37
C ASP A 450 0.43 16.38 -12.86
N ASP A 451 -0.38 15.37 -13.15
CA ASP A 451 0.03 14.06 -13.63
C ASP A 451 -0.81 13.64 -14.84
N SER A 452 -0.60 12.45 -15.36
CA SER A 452 -1.35 11.94 -16.51
C SER A 452 -2.86 11.80 -16.26
N TYR A 453 -3.29 11.75 -14.99
CA TYR A 453 -4.71 11.71 -14.61
C TYR A 453 -5.34 13.11 -14.56
N SER A 454 -4.56 14.15 -14.34
CA SER A 454 -5.05 15.52 -14.16
C SER A 454 -5.78 16.07 -15.40
N GLY A 455 -5.50 15.55 -16.59
CA GLY A 455 -6.27 15.89 -17.79
C GLY A 455 -7.75 15.49 -17.76
N LEU A 456 -8.10 14.55 -16.87
CA LEU A 456 -9.47 14.07 -16.65
C LEU A 456 -10.11 14.78 -15.45
N GLU A 457 -9.41 14.84 -14.33
CA GLU A 457 -9.85 15.48 -13.09
C GLU A 457 -8.63 16.08 -12.35
N ASN A 458 -8.40 17.38 -12.54
CA ASN A 458 -7.33 18.13 -11.85
C ASN A 458 -7.38 17.90 -10.36
N ARG A 459 -6.45 17.87 -9.55
CA ARG A 459 -6.45 17.71 -8.09
C ARG A 459 -6.91 16.34 -7.56
N PHE A 460 -7.50 15.44 -8.37
CA PHE A 460 -8.04 14.17 -7.90
C PHE A 460 -7.00 13.43 -7.04
N ASN A 461 -5.84 13.15 -7.60
CA ASN A 461 -4.76 12.45 -6.89
C ASN A 461 -4.16 13.28 -5.75
N THR A 462 -4.13 14.60 -5.86
CA THR A 462 -3.62 15.47 -4.80
C THR A 462 -4.51 15.39 -3.55
N THR A 463 -5.83 15.55 -3.69
CA THR A 463 -6.74 15.47 -2.54
C THR A 463 -6.81 14.06 -1.96
N LEU A 464 -6.87 13.05 -2.84
CA LEU A 464 -6.86 11.64 -2.45
C LEU A 464 -5.68 11.24 -1.56
N LYS A 465 -4.49 11.79 -1.83
CA LYS A 465 -3.24 11.43 -1.13
C LYS A 465 -2.91 12.41 0.01
N TRP A 466 -3.16 13.72 -0.16
CA TRP A 466 -2.71 14.73 0.79
C TRP A 466 -3.68 14.94 1.96
N TRP A 467 -4.97 15.02 1.71
CA TRP A 467 -5.95 15.28 2.76
C TRP A 467 -5.98 14.20 3.84
N PRO A 468 -6.00 12.89 3.51
CA PRO A 468 -5.94 11.86 4.53
C PRO A 468 -4.62 11.89 5.32
N TRP A 469 -3.49 12.18 4.63
CA TRP A 469 -2.19 12.30 5.29
C TRP A 469 -2.18 13.44 6.30
N ILE A 470 -2.67 14.63 5.91
CA ILE A 470 -2.76 15.81 6.79
C ILE A 470 -3.72 15.53 7.95
N GLY A 471 -4.89 14.95 7.69
CA GLY A 471 -5.86 14.59 8.73
C GLY A 471 -5.29 13.62 9.76
N THR A 472 -4.64 12.57 9.29
CA THR A 472 -3.98 11.57 10.14
C THR A 472 -2.85 12.17 10.96
N ALA A 473 -1.97 12.98 10.35
CA ALA A 473 -0.89 13.68 11.07
C ALA A 473 -1.44 14.64 12.11
N THR A 474 -2.50 15.37 11.78
CA THR A 474 -3.18 16.30 12.70
C THR A 474 -3.76 15.55 13.90
N LEU A 475 -4.49 14.48 13.67
CA LEU A 475 -5.06 13.67 14.75
C LEU A 475 -3.98 13.03 15.63
N LEU A 476 -2.92 12.49 15.01
CA LEU A 476 -1.81 11.85 15.72
C LEU A 476 -1.03 12.80 16.63
N LEU A 477 -0.72 14.00 16.16
CA LEU A 477 0.15 14.96 16.86
C LEU A 477 -0.60 15.93 17.74
N LEU A 478 -1.76 16.40 17.33
CA LEU A 478 -2.56 17.40 18.05
C LEU A 478 -3.64 16.78 18.94
N GLY A 479 -4.25 15.67 18.50
CA GLY A 479 -5.34 15.03 19.24
C GLY A 479 -5.03 14.76 20.70
N PRO A 480 -3.92 14.06 21.03
CA PRO A 480 -3.59 13.75 22.44
C PRO A 480 -3.37 15.00 23.28
N ARG A 481 -2.79 16.03 22.70
CA ARG A 481 -2.50 17.27 23.42
C ARG A 481 -3.74 18.13 23.61
N ALA A 482 -4.57 18.25 22.57
CA ALA A 482 -5.83 18.98 22.66
C ALA A 482 -6.80 18.37 23.69
N LEU A 483 -6.82 17.02 23.77
CA LEU A 483 -7.62 16.30 24.77
C LEU A 483 -7.07 16.40 26.19
N SER A 484 -5.74 16.55 26.35
CA SER A 484 -5.07 16.60 27.66
C SER A 484 -4.91 18.00 28.24
N THR A 485 -5.04 19.07 27.42
CA THR A 485 -4.79 20.44 27.89
C THR A 485 -5.86 20.93 28.89
N GLN A 486 -5.44 21.68 29.88
CA GLN A 486 -6.31 22.49 30.79
C GLN A 486 -6.85 23.74 30.08
N GLY A 487 -7.27 23.57 28.78
CA GLY A 487 -7.79 24.65 27.95
C GLY A 487 -9.21 25.10 28.33
N ARG A 488 -9.72 26.12 27.65
CA ARG A 488 -11.11 26.56 27.75
C ARG A 488 -12.04 25.36 27.41
N VAL A 489 -13.16 25.27 28.13
CA VAL A 489 -14.14 24.17 27.97
C VAL A 489 -14.53 23.94 26.49
N GLY A 490 -14.73 25.04 25.72
CA GLY A 490 -15.06 24.95 24.30
C GLY A 490 -13.97 24.32 23.42
N SER A 491 -12.69 24.56 23.72
CA SER A 491 -11.60 23.95 22.93
C SER A 491 -11.46 22.45 23.19
N ARG A 492 -11.76 21.97 24.39
CA ARG A 492 -11.82 20.54 24.72
C ARG A 492 -13.00 19.88 24.02
N PHE A 493 -14.17 20.52 24.07
CA PHE A 493 -15.36 20.02 23.40
C PHE A 493 -15.11 19.87 21.88
N ALA A 494 -14.55 20.90 21.22
CA ALA A 494 -14.19 20.83 19.81
C ALA A 494 -13.17 19.70 19.52
N ALA A 495 -12.16 19.51 20.40
CA ALA A 495 -11.21 18.42 20.26
C ALA A 495 -11.85 17.04 20.42
N TRP A 496 -12.80 16.88 21.33
CA TRP A 496 -13.58 15.66 21.49
C TRP A 496 -14.43 15.37 20.26
N LEU A 497 -15.14 16.36 19.75
CA LEU A 497 -15.93 16.20 18.52
C LEU A 497 -15.04 15.81 17.35
N ALA A 498 -13.87 16.45 17.20
CA ALA A 498 -12.90 16.14 16.14
C ALA A 498 -12.35 14.71 16.20
N VAL A 499 -12.36 14.08 17.38
CA VAL A 499 -11.95 12.67 17.54
C VAL A 499 -13.13 11.71 17.40
N LEU A 500 -14.29 12.08 17.95
CA LEU A 500 -15.48 11.20 18.01
C LEU A 500 -16.23 11.13 16.67
N ILE A 501 -16.34 12.25 15.95
CA ILE A 501 -17.03 12.26 14.64
C ILE A 501 -16.42 11.24 13.66
N PRO A 502 -15.10 11.18 13.43
CA PRO A 502 -14.51 10.13 12.62
C PRO A 502 -14.79 8.71 13.10
N CYS A 503 -14.92 8.50 14.43
CA CYS A 503 -15.22 7.19 14.99
C CYS A 503 -16.64 6.69 14.64
N THR A 504 -17.54 7.54 14.17
CA THR A 504 -18.87 7.11 13.67
C THR A 504 -18.75 6.17 12.47
N TYR A 505 -17.62 6.22 11.75
CA TYR A 505 -17.27 5.28 10.67
C TYR A 505 -17.25 3.82 11.16
N LEU A 506 -17.02 3.58 12.45
CA LEU A 506 -17.13 2.25 13.04
C LEU A 506 -18.49 1.59 12.76
N GLY A 507 -19.56 2.37 12.68
CA GLY A 507 -20.90 1.86 12.31
C GLY A 507 -20.89 1.23 10.93
N VAL A 508 -20.27 1.90 9.95
CA VAL A 508 -20.07 1.40 8.57
C VAL A 508 -19.24 0.14 8.56
N LEU A 509 -18.16 0.08 9.37
CA LEU A 509 -17.31 -1.10 9.46
C LEU A 509 -18.04 -2.30 10.07
N VAL A 510 -18.82 -2.08 11.13
CA VAL A 510 -19.62 -3.14 11.80
C VAL A 510 -20.69 -3.66 10.85
N GLU A 511 -21.36 -2.79 10.12
CA GLU A 511 -22.35 -3.17 9.14
C GLU A 511 -21.75 -4.03 8.02
N ASN A 512 -20.68 -3.58 7.41
CA ASN A 512 -20.00 -4.35 6.37
C ASN A 512 -19.46 -5.68 6.90
N TRP A 513 -18.97 -5.72 8.15
CA TRP A 513 -18.57 -6.98 8.79
C TRP A 513 -19.76 -7.94 8.96
N GLY A 514 -20.92 -7.44 9.33
CA GLY A 514 -22.14 -8.24 9.57
C GLY A 514 -22.84 -8.72 8.30
N TRP A 515 -22.97 -7.85 7.31
CA TRP A 515 -23.85 -8.06 6.13
C TRP A 515 -23.15 -8.00 4.78
N GLY A 516 -21.85 -7.71 4.74
CA GLY A 516 -21.10 -7.69 3.50
C GLY A 516 -21.08 -9.06 2.80
N ASP A 517 -21.03 -9.06 1.49
CA ASP A 517 -20.92 -10.28 0.68
C ASP A 517 -19.57 -10.97 0.95
N ARG A 518 -19.65 -12.21 1.46
CA ARG A 518 -18.50 -13.01 1.88
C ARG A 518 -18.30 -14.17 0.93
N GLN A 519 -17.81 -13.90 -0.27
CA GLN A 519 -17.65 -14.92 -1.28
C GLN A 519 -16.60 -15.97 -0.90
N SER A 520 -15.55 -15.59 -0.17
CA SER A 520 -14.38 -16.44 0.05
C SER A 520 -13.81 -16.30 1.46
N VAL A 521 -14.58 -16.71 2.49
CA VAL A 521 -14.13 -16.64 3.89
C VAL A 521 -13.21 -17.80 4.25
N GLY A 522 -12.22 -17.53 5.10
CA GLY A 522 -11.47 -18.58 5.78
C GLY A 522 -10.16 -18.98 5.13
N HIS A 523 -9.65 -18.17 4.22
CA HIS A 523 -8.33 -18.32 3.63
C HIS A 523 -7.74 -16.96 3.24
N LEU A 524 -6.51 -16.93 2.76
CA LEU A 524 -5.82 -15.69 2.34
C LEU A 524 -5.45 -15.68 0.85
N GLU A 525 -5.86 -16.70 0.09
CA GLU A 525 -5.61 -16.78 -1.36
C GLU A 525 -6.49 -15.76 -2.09
N GLY A 526 -5.88 -14.74 -2.67
CA GLY A 526 -6.59 -13.62 -3.26
C GLY A 526 -7.40 -13.93 -4.53
N HIS A 527 -7.21 -15.10 -5.15
CA HIS A 527 -7.83 -15.47 -6.42
C HIS A 527 -8.86 -16.63 -6.30
N ARG A 528 -9.14 -17.11 -5.10
CA ARG A 528 -10.00 -18.27 -4.90
C ARG A 528 -11.45 -18.06 -5.37
N PHE A 529 -11.92 -16.83 -5.45
CA PHE A 529 -13.21 -16.52 -6.05
C PHE A 529 -13.29 -16.98 -7.51
N ILE A 530 -12.19 -16.93 -8.27
CA ILE A 530 -12.10 -17.38 -9.66
C ILE A 530 -12.28 -18.90 -9.75
N THR A 531 -11.74 -19.66 -8.77
CA THR A 531 -11.85 -21.13 -8.80
C THR A 531 -13.29 -21.65 -8.67
N LYS A 532 -14.22 -20.80 -8.29
CA LYS A 532 -15.66 -21.12 -8.25
C LYS A 532 -16.35 -20.95 -9.61
N LEU A 533 -15.70 -20.28 -10.55
CA LEU A 533 -16.23 -20.07 -11.90
C LEU A 533 -15.88 -21.31 -12.78
N PRO A 534 -16.88 -21.97 -13.39
CA PRO A 534 -16.67 -23.27 -14.06
C PRO A 534 -15.54 -23.26 -15.10
N GLY A 535 -15.51 -22.30 -16.00
CA GLY A 535 -14.48 -22.18 -17.05
C GLY A 535 -13.16 -21.59 -16.53
N PRO A 536 -13.18 -20.33 -16.06
CA PRO A 536 -11.99 -19.62 -15.60
C PRO A 536 -11.25 -20.33 -14.47
N GLY A 537 -11.97 -20.96 -13.53
CA GLY A 537 -11.35 -21.65 -12.39
C GLY A 537 -10.54 -22.88 -12.79
N LEU A 538 -11.06 -23.70 -13.71
CA LEU A 538 -10.31 -24.85 -14.22
C LEU A 538 -9.13 -24.39 -15.09
N LEU A 539 -9.32 -23.37 -15.90
CA LEU A 539 -8.27 -22.79 -16.73
C LEU A 539 -7.13 -22.23 -15.85
N LEU A 540 -7.46 -21.48 -14.80
CA LEU A 540 -6.47 -20.98 -13.82
C LEU A 540 -5.67 -22.13 -13.20
N THR A 541 -6.36 -23.16 -12.69
CA THR A 541 -5.71 -24.32 -12.08
C THR A 541 -4.78 -25.06 -13.06
N ARG A 542 -5.11 -25.05 -14.33
CA ARG A 542 -4.26 -25.67 -15.37
C ARG A 542 -3.06 -24.80 -15.68
N LEU A 543 -3.26 -23.48 -15.86
CA LEU A 543 -2.19 -22.52 -16.14
C LEU A 543 -1.14 -22.46 -15.02
N GLU A 544 -1.56 -22.57 -13.76
CA GLU A 544 -0.63 -22.62 -12.61
C GLU A 544 0.39 -23.77 -12.68
N ARG A 545 0.09 -24.81 -13.44
CA ARG A 545 0.98 -25.97 -13.65
C ARG A 545 1.86 -25.84 -14.87
N GLU A 546 1.56 -24.91 -15.75
CA GLU A 546 2.35 -24.66 -16.95
C GLU A 546 3.64 -23.88 -16.62
N PRO A 547 4.71 -24.04 -17.40
CA PRO A 547 5.89 -23.22 -17.28
C PRO A 547 5.56 -21.75 -17.42
N ARG A 548 6.21 -20.90 -16.64
CA ARG A 548 6.04 -19.44 -16.76
C ARG A 548 6.35 -18.97 -18.16
N GLY A 549 5.48 -18.13 -18.71
CA GLY A 549 5.60 -17.62 -20.07
C GLY A 549 4.83 -16.31 -20.24
N VAL A 550 4.81 -15.82 -21.49
CA VAL A 550 4.04 -14.63 -21.88
C VAL A 550 2.69 -15.06 -22.44
N ALA A 551 1.62 -14.49 -21.90
CA ALA A 551 0.26 -14.80 -22.34
C ALA A 551 -0.42 -13.58 -22.97
N ILE A 552 -1.41 -13.86 -23.81
CA ILE A 552 -2.38 -12.86 -24.29
C ILE A 552 -3.80 -13.33 -24.02
N GLU A 553 -4.67 -12.36 -23.81
CA GLU A 553 -6.13 -12.52 -23.71
C GLU A 553 -6.85 -11.38 -24.43
N ASP A 554 -8.12 -11.53 -24.74
CA ASP A 554 -8.90 -10.49 -25.42
C ASP A 554 -9.00 -9.23 -24.52
N PRO A 555 -8.55 -8.05 -24.96
CA PRO A 555 -8.53 -6.86 -24.12
C PRO A 555 -9.89 -6.17 -23.99
N ARG A 556 -10.93 -6.61 -24.71
CA ARG A 556 -12.22 -5.87 -24.79
C ARG A 556 -13.06 -5.99 -23.52
N ASP A 557 -13.06 -7.12 -22.86
CA ASP A 557 -13.82 -7.36 -21.64
C ASP A 557 -12.98 -7.17 -20.37
N GLY A 558 -11.84 -6.52 -20.52
CA GLY A 558 -10.89 -6.36 -19.45
C GLY A 558 -11.40 -5.44 -18.35
N GLY A 559 -11.62 -5.97 -17.18
CA GLY A 559 -11.77 -5.20 -15.96
C GLY A 559 -13.10 -5.24 -15.24
N THR A 560 -14.19 -5.65 -15.89
CA THR A 560 -15.51 -5.54 -15.26
C THR A 560 -15.83 -6.62 -14.25
N GLU A 561 -15.17 -7.79 -14.28
CA GLU A 561 -15.49 -8.90 -13.37
C GLU A 561 -14.29 -9.56 -12.67
N GLY A 562 -13.15 -8.86 -12.59
CA GLY A 562 -11.94 -9.40 -11.94
C GLY A 562 -11.21 -10.46 -12.76
N LEU A 563 -11.64 -10.74 -13.97
CA LEU A 563 -11.07 -11.77 -14.86
C LEU A 563 -10.00 -11.21 -15.82
N ALA A 564 -9.80 -9.89 -15.85
CA ALA A 564 -8.89 -9.22 -16.78
C ALA A 564 -7.40 -9.57 -16.61
N SER A 565 -7.06 -10.50 -15.75
CA SER A 565 -5.68 -10.84 -15.44
C SER A 565 -5.54 -12.29 -15.02
N LEU A 566 -6.30 -13.20 -15.64
CA LEU A 566 -6.21 -14.63 -15.30
C LEU A 566 -4.76 -15.17 -15.38
N PRO A 567 -3.96 -14.82 -16.41
CA PRO A 567 -2.57 -15.22 -16.47
C PRO A 567 -1.73 -14.69 -15.29
N LEU A 568 -2.00 -13.49 -14.81
CA LEU A 568 -1.28 -12.90 -13.68
C LEU A 568 -1.46 -13.74 -12.40
N TYR A 569 -2.68 -14.20 -12.11
CA TYR A 569 -2.95 -15.06 -10.95
C TYR A 569 -2.23 -16.41 -11.07
N ALA A 570 -2.07 -16.92 -12.31
CA ALA A 570 -1.32 -18.15 -12.59
C ALA A 570 0.21 -17.93 -12.57
N GLY A 571 0.70 -16.70 -12.40
CA GLY A 571 2.12 -16.37 -12.37
C GLY A 571 2.76 -16.19 -13.75
N HIS A 572 1.97 -16.02 -14.81
CA HIS A 572 2.43 -15.68 -16.15
C HIS A 572 2.51 -14.16 -16.33
N ARG A 573 3.31 -13.72 -17.31
CA ARG A 573 3.34 -12.32 -17.75
C ARG A 573 2.34 -12.12 -18.87
N LEU A 574 1.82 -10.91 -18.99
CA LEU A 574 0.96 -10.51 -20.10
C LEU A 574 1.76 -9.66 -21.10
N TRP A 575 1.54 -9.90 -22.40
CA TRP A 575 2.07 -9.05 -23.46
C TRP A 575 1.44 -7.65 -23.41
N LEU A 576 0.16 -7.58 -23.04
CA LEU A 576 -0.55 -6.40 -22.60
C LEU A 576 -1.58 -6.83 -21.55
N GLY A 577 -1.46 -6.30 -20.36
CA GLY A 577 -2.45 -6.47 -19.29
C GLY A 577 -3.56 -5.42 -19.36
N TRP A 578 -3.87 -4.78 -18.26
CA TRP A 578 -4.93 -3.79 -18.22
C TRP A 578 -4.48 -2.47 -18.88
N ASP A 579 -4.83 -2.31 -20.15
CA ASP A 579 -4.39 -1.22 -21.01
C ASP A 579 -4.73 0.19 -20.48
N GLY A 580 -5.86 0.34 -19.79
CA GLY A 580 -6.24 1.60 -19.14
C GLY A 580 -5.26 2.04 -18.07
N TYR A 581 -4.87 1.12 -17.16
CA TYR A 581 -3.88 1.43 -16.13
C TYR A 581 -2.47 1.59 -16.69
N GLU A 582 -2.07 0.75 -17.65
CA GLU A 582 -0.78 0.89 -18.32
C GLU A 582 -0.66 2.23 -19.03
N SER A 583 -1.73 2.66 -19.71
CA SER A 583 -1.78 3.98 -20.35
C SER A 583 -1.67 5.10 -19.31
N LEU A 584 -2.45 5.03 -18.24
CA LEU A 584 -2.50 6.05 -17.20
C LEU A 584 -1.14 6.20 -16.49
N TRP A 585 -0.56 5.09 -16.04
CA TRP A 585 0.70 5.12 -15.29
C TRP A 585 1.92 5.49 -16.13
N ARG A 586 1.86 5.27 -17.45
CA ARG A 586 2.94 5.60 -18.39
C ARG A 586 2.73 6.89 -19.15
N GLY A 587 1.68 7.67 -18.83
CA GLY A 587 1.38 8.93 -19.49
C GLY A 587 0.81 8.74 -20.90
N PHE A 588 -0.05 7.76 -21.10
CA PHE A 588 -0.73 7.46 -22.37
C PHE A 588 0.23 7.25 -23.56
N PRO A 589 1.22 6.36 -23.45
CA PRO A 589 2.16 6.13 -24.54
C PRO A 589 1.47 5.47 -25.73
N GLU A 590 1.87 5.88 -26.94
CA GLU A 590 1.25 5.39 -28.18
C GLU A 590 1.40 3.87 -28.37
N ASP A 591 2.47 3.29 -27.87
CA ASP A 591 2.76 1.86 -27.97
C ASP A 591 1.73 0.99 -27.21
N VAL A 592 1.20 1.44 -26.06
CA VAL A 592 0.14 0.71 -25.33
C VAL A 592 -1.14 0.68 -26.17
N GLY A 593 -1.55 1.82 -26.73
CA GLY A 593 -2.69 1.88 -27.64
C GLY A 593 -2.49 1.05 -28.91
N ALA A 594 -1.29 1.03 -29.46
CA ALA A 594 -0.95 0.20 -30.61
C ALA A 594 -1.04 -1.31 -30.31
N ARG A 595 -0.54 -1.74 -29.14
CA ARG A 595 -0.67 -3.12 -28.66
C ARG A 595 -2.13 -3.53 -28.51
N ARG A 596 -2.95 -2.68 -27.90
CA ARG A 596 -4.38 -2.94 -27.75
C ARG A 596 -5.05 -3.15 -29.10
N ARG A 597 -4.81 -2.25 -30.05
CA ARG A 597 -5.35 -2.41 -31.42
C ARG A 597 -4.91 -3.71 -32.08
N ARG A 598 -3.65 -4.09 -31.90
CA ARG A 598 -3.11 -5.35 -32.45
C ARG A 598 -3.74 -6.60 -31.82
N LEU A 599 -3.98 -6.61 -30.50
CA LEU A 599 -4.71 -7.70 -29.83
C LEU A 599 -6.14 -7.80 -30.33
N VAL A 600 -6.85 -6.68 -30.44
CA VAL A 600 -8.21 -6.67 -31.01
C VAL A 600 -8.22 -7.26 -32.41
N ALA A 601 -7.32 -6.81 -33.29
CA ALA A 601 -7.19 -7.33 -34.64
C ALA A 601 -6.85 -8.83 -34.67
N PHE A 602 -6.01 -9.29 -33.75
CA PHE A 602 -5.70 -10.73 -33.61
C PHE A 602 -6.94 -11.56 -33.26
N PHE A 603 -7.66 -11.16 -32.20
CA PHE A 603 -8.85 -11.87 -31.74
C PHE A 603 -10.04 -11.74 -32.71
N ASP A 604 -10.08 -10.74 -33.56
CA ASP A 604 -11.06 -10.61 -34.67
C ASP A 604 -10.66 -11.37 -35.93
N GLY A 605 -9.47 -12.01 -35.93
CA GLY A 605 -8.98 -12.71 -37.12
C GLY A 605 -8.50 -11.78 -38.25
N ALA A 606 -8.36 -10.49 -37.97
CA ALA A 606 -7.96 -9.48 -38.94
C ALA A 606 -6.43 -9.24 -38.97
N LEU A 607 -5.67 -9.83 -38.05
CA LEU A 607 -4.22 -9.68 -38.02
C LEU A 607 -3.56 -10.51 -39.10
N PRO A 608 -2.76 -9.92 -40.03
CA PRO A 608 -1.97 -10.67 -40.97
C PRO A 608 -0.93 -11.59 -40.29
N GLU A 609 -0.74 -12.77 -40.78
CA GLU A 609 0.26 -13.74 -40.32
C GLU A 609 0.33 -13.94 -38.79
N PRO A 610 -0.79 -14.27 -38.12
CA PRO A 610 -0.85 -14.27 -36.66
C PRO A 610 0.13 -15.27 -36.02
N SER A 611 0.43 -16.42 -36.66
CA SER A 611 1.45 -17.38 -36.20
C SER A 611 2.84 -16.74 -36.13
N ALA A 612 3.24 -16.04 -37.19
CA ALA A 612 4.55 -15.37 -37.25
C ALA A 612 4.64 -14.22 -36.20
N TRP A 613 3.56 -13.49 -36.01
CA TRP A 613 3.48 -12.44 -34.97
C TRP A 613 3.63 -13.03 -33.55
N LEU A 614 2.91 -14.11 -33.22
CA LEU A 614 3.01 -14.75 -31.91
C LEU A 614 4.44 -15.23 -31.61
N GLU A 615 5.12 -15.77 -32.64
CA GLU A 615 6.51 -16.21 -32.52
C GLU A 615 7.47 -15.04 -32.34
N ALA A 616 7.31 -13.96 -33.10
CA ALA A 616 8.13 -12.78 -33.05
C ALA A 616 8.02 -12.03 -31.68
N GLU A 617 6.81 -11.97 -31.13
CA GLU A 617 6.56 -11.33 -29.82
C GLU A 617 6.84 -12.29 -28.65
N GLY A 618 7.21 -13.54 -28.91
CA GLY A 618 7.52 -14.52 -27.87
C GLY A 618 6.31 -14.91 -27.01
N ILE A 619 5.11 -14.93 -27.60
CA ILE A 619 3.89 -15.34 -26.91
C ILE A 619 3.90 -16.85 -26.71
N ASP A 620 3.70 -17.30 -25.49
CA ASP A 620 3.67 -18.73 -25.12
C ASP A 620 2.25 -19.26 -24.97
N TYR A 621 1.30 -18.40 -24.59
CA TYR A 621 -0.09 -18.79 -24.32
C TYR A 621 -1.08 -17.78 -24.90
N VAL A 622 -2.12 -18.30 -25.58
CA VAL A 622 -3.28 -17.53 -26.05
C VAL A 622 -4.51 -18.04 -25.33
N LEU A 623 -5.15 -17.25 -24.48
CA LEU A 623 -6.29 -17.69 -23.69
C LEU A 623 -7.60 -17.48 -24.45
N PHE A 624 -8.52 -18.43 -24.26
CA PHE A 624 -9.85 -18.41 -24.86
C PHE A 624 -10.87 -18.97 -23.86
N TYR A 625 -11.62 -18.10 -23.19
CA TYR A 625 -12.49 -18.50 -22.08
C TYR A 625 -13.63 -17.54 -21.79
N ARG A 626 -13.72 -16.46 -22.53
CA ARG A 626 -14.66 -15.36 -22.22
C ARG A 626 -16.07 -15.66 -22.72
N PRO A 627 -17.12 -15.05 -22.11
CA PRO A 627 -18.50 -15.18 -22.61
C PRO A 627 -18.69 -14.74 -24.06
N THR A 628 -17.88 -13.80 -24.53
CA THR A 628 -17.88 -13.28 -25.91
C THR A 628 -17.16 -14.19 -26.92
N ASP A 629 -16.48 -15.23 -26.46
CA ASP A 629 -15.77 -16.15 -27.30
C ASP A 629 -16.76 -17.16 -27.93
N THR A 630 -16.86 -17.18 -29.26
CA THR A 630 -17.78 -18.07 -29.98
C THR A 630 -17.05 -19.26 -30.64
N PRO A 631 -17.74 -20.38 -30.94
CA PRO A 631 -17.12 -21.51 -31.64
C PRO A 631 -16.55 -21.13 -33.01
N GLU A 632 -17.21 -20.24 -33.76
CA GLU A 632 -16.74 -19.76 -35.05
C GLU A 632 -15.43 -19.00 -34.93
N ARG A 633 -15.32 -18.17 -33.91
CA ARG A 633 -14.10 -17.43 -33.60
C ARG A 633 -12.96 -18.37 -33.19
N TRP A 634 -13.27 -19.39 -32.39
CA TRP A 634 -12.31 -20.44 -32.06
C TRP A 634 -11.78 -21.14 -33.32
N HIS A 635 -12.69 -21.57 -34.26
CA HIS A 635 -12.29 -22.23 -35.50
C HIS A 635 -11.38 -21.34 -36.35
N ALA A 636 -11.71 -20.06 -36.50
CA ALA A 636 -10.91 -19.10 -37.24
C ALA A 636 -9.51 -18.91 -36.64
N LEU A 637 -9.43 -18.68 -35.33
CA LEU A 637 -8.16 -18.53 -34.61
C LEU A 637 -7.35 -19.84 -34.68
N ASN A 638 -7.96 -20.99 -34.42
CA ASN A 638 -7.26 -22.27 -34.44
C ASN A 638 -6.64 -22.54 -35.82
N ALA A 639 -7.37 -22.30 -36.92
CA ALA A 639 -6.86 -22.44 -38.27
C ALA A 639 -5.65 -21.50 -38.52
N SER A 640 -5.66 -20.30 -37.98
CA SER A 640 -4.64 -19.28 -38.24
C SER A 640 -3.35 -19.48 -37.44
N ILE A 641 -3.42 -20.10 -36.24
CA ILE A 641 -2.26 -20.22 -35.32
C ILE A 641 -1.78 -21.64 -35.07
N GLN A 642 -2.44 -22.67 -35.63
CA GLN A 642 -2.09 -24.10 -35.42
C GLN A 642 -0.65 -24.46 -35.84
N ARG A 643 0.01 -23.66 -36.67
CA ARG A 643 1.41 -23.85 -37.05
C ARG A 643 2.37 -23.58 -35.89
N SER A 644 2.11 -22.53 -35.10
CA SER A 644 2.95 -22.09 -34.00
C SER A 644 2.47 -22.59 -32.65
N HIS A 645 1.15 -22.81 -32.48
CA HIS A 645 0.54 -23.16 -31.19
C HIS A 645 -0.36 -24.39 -31.31
N VAL A 646 -0.52 -25.12 -30.20
CA VAL A 646 -1.39 -26.29 -30.08
C VAL A 646 -2.49 -25.99 -29.05
N TRP A 647 -3.73 -26.34 -29.41
CA TRP A 647 -4.88 -26.16 -28.52
C TRP A 647 -4.84 -27.15 -27.35
N CYS A 648 -5.07 -26.62 -26.14
CA CYS A 648 -5.22 -27.35 -24.90
C CYS A 648 -6.63 -27.08 -24.36
N GLU A 649 -7.56 -27.97 -24.67
CA GLU A 649 -8.94 -27.86 -24.20
C GLU A 649 -9.03 -28.19 -22.72
N ILE A 650 -9.78 -27.37 -21.99
CA ILE A 650 -10.09 -27.59 -20.60
C ILE A 650 -11.51 -28.14 -20.43
N LEU A 651 -12.47 -27.51 -21.08
CA LEU A 651 -13.87 -27.99 -21.14
C LEU A 651 -14.64 -27.29 -22.27
N ILE A 652 -15.84 -27.80 -22.54
CA ILE A 652 -16.82 -27.09 -23.37
C ILE A 652 -17.90 -26.56 -22.47
N LEU A 653 -18.12 -25.24 -22.46
CA LEU A 653 -19.12 -24.56 -21.68
C LEU A 653 -20.15 -23.93 -22.62
N GLU A 654 -21.43 -24.33 -22.52
CA GLU A 654 -22.49 -23.80 -23.39
C GLU A 654 -22.13 -23.80 -24.88
N ASN A 655 -21.65 -24.92 -25.39
CA ASN A 655 -21.11 -25.09 -26.76
C ASN A 655 -19.88 -24.26 -27.12
N ARG A 656 -19.23 -23.64 -26.16
CA ARG A 656 -18.00 -22.86 -26.38
C ARG A 656 -16.80 -23.59 -25.81
N PRO A 657 -15.72 -23.78 -26.59
CA PRO A 657 -14.48 -24.35 -26.06
C PRO A 657 -13.83 -23.33 -25.12
N VAL A 658 -13.42 -23.81 -23.95
CA VAL A 658 -12.66 -23.07 -22.96
C VAL A 658 -11.29 -23.72 -22.82
N GLY A 659 -10.25 -22.93 -22.98
CA GLY A 659 -8.88 -23.44 -22.93
C GLY A 659 -7.85 -22.37 -23.33
N TYR A 660 -6.75 -22.88 -23.85
CA TYR A 660 -5.68 -22.00 -24.33
C TYR A 660 -4.90 -22.72 -25.46
N TRP A 661 -4.29 -21.91 -26.33
CA TRP A 661 -3.25 -22.41 -27.21
C TRP A 661 -1.89 -22.23 -26.55
N LYS A 662 -1.07 -23.30 -26.60
CA LYS A 662 0.30 -23.30 -26.07
C LYS A 662 1.29 -23.34 -27.22
N ARG A 663 2.35 -22.56 -27.13
CA ARG A 663 3.45 -22.54 -28.09
C ARG A 663 4.02 -23.94 -28.29
N ARG A 664 4.20 -24.36 -29.54
CA ARG A 664 4.87 -25.61 -29.87
C ARG A 664 6.34 -25.56 -29.46
N PRO A 665 6.90 -26.62 -28.88
CA PRO A 665 8.34 -26.70 -28.70
C PRO A 665 9.04 -26.45 -30.04
N ALA A 666 10.11 -25.66 -30.01
CA ALA A 666 10.96 -25.56 -31.20
C ALA A 666 11.40 -26.97 -31.56
N VAL A 667 11.08 -27.41 -32.77
CA VAL A 667 11.64 -28.67 -33.32
C VAL A 667 13.14 -28.37 -33.42
N LEU A 668 13.90 -28.88 -32.45
CA LEU A 668 15.35 -28.93 -32.57
C LEU A 668 15.63 -29.65 -33.85
N GLY A 669 15.99 -28.92 -34.90
CA GLY A 669 16.30 -29.45 -36.20
C GLY A 669 17.20 -30.66 -36.02
N ALA A 670 16.72 -31.82 -36.46
CA ALA A 670 17.52 -33.03 -36.58
C ALA A 670 18.81 -32.64 -37.30
N GLY A 671 19.92 -32.73 -36.60
CA GLY A 671 21.22 -32.20 -36.97
C GLY A 671 21.55 -32.49 -38.42
N ARG A 672 22.15 -31.47 -39.05
CA ARG A 672 23.07 -31.69 -40.12
C ARG A 672 24.49 -31.62 -39.59
#